data_be5ee14c6fe784b61e81605e9f645902
#
_entry.id   be5ee14c6fe784b61e81605e9f645902
#
_cell.length_a   1.000
_cell.length_b   1.000
_cell.length_c   1.000
_cell.angle_alpha   90.00
_cell.angle_beta   90.00
_cell.angle_gamma   90.00
#
_symmetry.space_group_name_H-M   'P 1'
#
loop_
_entity.id
_entity.type
_entity.pdbx_description
1 polymer ?
#
loop_
_entity_poly.entity_id
_entity_poly.type
_entity_poly.pdbx_seq_one_letter_code
_entity_poly.pdbx_strand_id
1 'polypeptide(L)'
;MVENLDFKFKVQPETFKVTVESNGTTETVSEPLEKMEVSNLKNNGDKISWSYKKKNIDVQIQKKDKYLDVSIKSSIKEGENKFSWPKVTGEAYMLPLNEGKYIPKDDKVWKEYLNDNEMKTLESFSMQFFASRKKNYSLLYTIKNPYNNEVKFDTKENIKFTFNHEYPSINKNKDYGFRIYLTKNNPVDIAKTYKNFIAGQGNFKSLEDKAKDNKNIEKLYGAPHVYFWDRSAISQENIKWNKLKGRMPQDLKLWMQKLLKTKVEDGGELATAFNDIDSLEYIDKYTKDRIIKSFNSLVQLKEFYNPKLFVNLDKKSKALIGKDINKLNPVELIDLNKSLLKLSLGDVADPIEKWAEANSVNVLYDMKKSGIDKMWLGLDDWQEGFLNPKLVSEANKLGYLIGTYDSYHSIHKPGEEKWSTAKFSDTSLYENATVTNKEGKKIEGFNGTGRKLNPTLAMPSVKDRVSSILKTGLKFNSWFLDTDATGEVVDDYSKAHPTTQAEDIKARIERMEYLQKQFNMVVGSEGGNDFASKSIAFAHGIETPAFSWMDKDMSKNKDSEYYVGRYYSSNGGVAELFSKQVPIKDKYKKLFIDTAYTIPLYKLVYNDSVITSYWWGFGTLKIKDEVKNRMLYEILYNVPPLYHIDKNEWNKNKEVIVKHTKTWSDFSKKAITMEMTDFEILSKDRSVQMTKYGKNLKVIANFSNKEVNAYGEKIAAKSLIIIDGKSKIKYTP
;
A
#
# COMPACT_ATOMS: atom_id res chain seq x y z
N MET A 1 -5.06 2.96 -32.21
CA MET A 1 -4.14 1.80 -32.21
C MET A 1 -2.73 2.34 -32.03
N VAL A 2 -1.94 1.74 -31.14
CA VAL A 2 -0.52 2.09 -31.01
C VAL A 2 0.19 1.55 -32.25
N GLU A 3 0.85 2.41 -33.00
CA GLU A 3 1.68 2.01 -34.13
C GLU A 3 3.05 1.58 -33.60
N ASN A 4 3.29 0.28 -33.50
CA ASN A 4 4.64 -0.23 -33.32
C ASN A 4 5.42 -0.10 -34.63
N LEU A 5 6.67 0.32 -34.53
CA LEU A 5 7.52 0.53 -35.69
C LEU A 5 7.92 -0.83 -36.30
N ASP A 6 7.93 -0.92 -37.63
CA ASP A 6 8.55 -2.08 -38.29
C ASP A 6 10.07 -2.01 -38.15
N PHE A 7 10.71 -3.19 -38.08
CA PHE A 7 12.13 -3.27 -37.80
C PHE A 7 12.77 -4.52 -38.39
N LYS A 8 14.09 -4.49 -38.55
CA LYS A 8 14.98 -5.64 -38.77
C LYS A 8 15.80 -5.86 -37.53
N PHE A 9 16.28 -7.09 -37.30
CA PHE A 9 17.17 -7.38 -36.20
C PHE A 9 18.43 -8.11 -36.65
N LYS A 10 19.51 -7.98 -35.88
CA LYS A 10 20.76 -8.73 -36.03
C LYS A 10 21.20 -9.24 -34.67
N VAL A 11 21.74 -10.44 -34.62
CA VAL A 11 22.29 -11.03 -33.41
C VAL A 11 23.69 -11.56 -33.68
N GLN A 12 24.56 -11.42 -32.67
CA GLN A 12 25.89 -12.04 -32.62
C GLN A 12 25.82 -13.13 -31.52
N PRO A 13 25.64 -14.40 -31.87
CA PRO A 13 25.42 -15.45 -30.87
C PRO A 13 26.57 -15.59 -29.86
N GLU A 14 27.84 -15.39 -30.30
CA GLU A 14 29.03 -15.54 -29.44
C GLU A 14 29.02 -14.56 -28.23
N THR A 15 28.43 -13.39 -28.41
CA THR A 15 28.38 -12.34 -27.39
C THR A 15 26.94 -12.02 -26.94
N PHE A 16 25.96 -12.65 -27.53
CA PHE A 16 24.54 -12.35 -27.38
C PHE A 16 24.23 -10.85 -27.54
N LYS A 17 25.03 -10.13 -28.37
CA LYS A 17 24.69 -8.77 -28.77
C LYS A 17 23.52 -8.79 -29.73
N VAL A 18 22.51 -7.97 -29.46
CA VAL A 18 21.32 -7.83 -30.32
C VAL A 18 21.14 -6.37 -30.69
N THR A 19 20.91 -6.12 -31.99
CA THR A 19 20.57 -4.80 -32.51
C THR A 19 19.29 -4.85 -33.32
N VAL A 20 18.58 -3.74 -33.36
CA VAL A 20 17.40 -3.52 -34.22
C VAL A 20 17.59 -2.30 -35.08
N GLU A 21 17.05 -2.34 -36.27
CA GLU A 21 17.10 -1.22 -37.25
C GLU A 21 15.66 -0.88 -37.64
N SER A 22 15.31 0.39 -37.50
CA SER A 22 14.02 0.95 -37.93
C SER A 22 14.23 2.34 -38.49
N ASN A 23 13.59 2.63 -39.63
CA ASN A 23 13.69 3.94 -40.31
C ASN A 23 15.13 4.41 -40.52
N GLY A 24 16.03 3.49 -40.90
CA GLY A 24 17.43 3.78 -41.14
C GLY A 24 18.29 4.03 -39.90
N THR A 25 17.73 3.84 -38.72
CA THR A 25 18.47 3.99 -37.45
C THR A 25 18.65 2.63 -36.79
N THR A 26 19.91 2.27 -36.49
CA THR A 26 20.25 1.06 -35.73
C THR A 26 20.47 1.38 -34.26
N GLU A 27 19.79 0.65 -33.39
CA GLU A 27 19.91 0.78 -31.94
C GLU A 27 20.24 -0.56 -31.30
N THR A 28 20.94 -0.51 -30.16
CA THR A 28 21.33 -1.70 -29.42
C THR A 28 20.22 -2.13 -28.46
N VAL A 29 19.74 -3.36 -28.59
CA VAL A 29 18.83 -4.02 -27.66
C VAL A 29 19.61 -4.54 -26.45
N SER A 30 20.71 -5.23 -26.68
CA SER A 30 21.62 -5.67 -25.63
C SER A 30 23.04 -5.42 -26.04
N GLU A 31 23.82 -4.78 -25.20
CA GLU A 31 25.28 -4.71 -25.33
C GLU A 31 25.87 -6.13 -25.26
N PRO A 32 27.08 -6.32 -25.85
CA PRO A 32 27.70 -7.64 -25.84
C PRO A 32 28.01 -8.10 -24.40
N LEU A 33 27.78 -9.37 -24.18
CA LEU A 33 28.32 -10.12 -23.04
C LEU A 33 29.76 -10.59 -23.36
N GLU A 34 30.39 -11.24 -22.38
CA GLU A 34 31.62 -11.97 -22.60
C GLU A 34 31.42 -13.04 -23.68
N LYS A 35 32.49 -13.26 -24.50
CA LYS A 35 32.43 -14.23 -25.59
C LYS A 35 32.20 -15.65 -25.06
N MET A 36 31.22 -16.33 -25.63
CA MET A 36 30.79 -17.68 -25.25
C MET A 36 30.87 -18.62 -26.45
N GLU A 37 31.18 -19.88 -26.19
CA GLU A 37 31.17 -20.93 -27.20
C GLU A 37 29.72 -21.27 -27.57
N VAL A 38 29.45 -21.17 -28.89
CA VAL A 38 28.12 -21.41 -29.48
C VAL A 38 28.05 -22.81 -30.08
N SER A 39 26.95 -23.51 -29.82
CA SER A 39 26.63 -24.79 -30.44
C SER A 39 25.16 -24.83 -30.88
N ASN A 40 24.81 -25.78 -31.71
CA ASN A 40 23.45 -26.02 -32.21
C ASN A 40 22.82 -24.78 -32.88
N LEU A 41 23.66 -23.94 -33.51
CA LEU A 41 23.18 -22.73 -34.17
C LEU A 41 22.30 -23.10 -35.37
N LYS A 42 21.08 -22.51 -35.37
CA LYS A 42 20.10 -22.59 -36.47
C LYS A 42 19.64 -21.17 -36.78
N ASN A 43 19.64 -20.80 -38.06
CA ASN A 43 19.19 -19.49 -38.53
C ASN A 43 18.29 -19.67 -39.75
N ASN A 44 17.03 -19.29 -39.58
CA ASN A 44 16.00 -19.36 -40.61
C ASN A 44 15.44 -17.95 -40.92
N GLY A 45 16.31 -16.91 -40.89
CA GLY A 45 15.92 -15.50 -41.12
C GLY A 45 15.25 -14.89 -39.87
N ASP A 46 13.92 -14.97 -39.81
CA ASP A 46 13.17 -14.39 -38.68
C ASP A 46 13.30 -15.19 -37.36
N LYS A 47 13.90 -16.36 -37.40
CA LYS A 47 14.12 -17.22 -36.23
C LYS A 47 15.55 -17.70 -36.12
N ILE A 48 16.18 -17.40 -34.99
CA ILE A 48 17.55 -17.84 -34.69
C ILE A 48 17.54 -18.54 -33.34
N SER A 49 18.26 -19.67 -33.23
CA SER A 49 18.42 -20.40 -31.96
C SER A 49 19.82 -21.00 -31.86
N TRP A 50 20.32 -21.12 -30.63
CA TRP A 50 21.61 -21.70 -30.31
C TRP A 50 21.68 -22.15 -28.86
N SER A 51 22.77 -22.82 -28.49
CA SER A 51 23.04 -23.25 -27.11
C SER A 51 24.41 -22.78 -26.63
N TYR A 52 24.49 -22.41 -25.36
CA TYR A 52 25.74 -22.24 -24.61
C TYR A 52 25.94 -23.45 -23.70
N LYS A 53 26.56 -24.51 -24.20
CA LYS A 53 26.68 -25.81 -23.48
C LYS A 53 27.34 -25.65 -22.11
N LYS A 54 28.43 -24.84 -22.01
CA LYS A 54 29.13 -24.59 -20.73
C LYS A 54 28.30 -23.84 -19.70
N LYS A 55 27.25 -23.13 -20.13
CA LYS A 55 26.31 -22.41 -19.25
C LYS A 55 25.00 -23.16 -19.06
N ASN A 56 24.79 -24.28 -19.75
CA ASN A 56 23.52 -24.99 -19.78
C ASN A 56 22.33 -24.11 -20.16
N ILE A 57 22.52 -23.27 -21.20
CA ILE A 57 21.51 -22.30 -21.66
C ILE A 57 21.21 -22.52 -23.14
N ASP A 58 19.93 -22.59 -23.45
CA ASP A 58 19.40 -22.57 -24.81
C ASP A 58 18.70 -21.23 -25.05
N VAL A 59 18.98 -20.62 -26.20
CA VAL A 59 18.42 -19.32 -26.60
C VAL A 59 17.64 -19.46 -27.88
N GLN A 60 16.50 -18.79 -27.94
CA GLN A 60 15.72 -18.61 -29.16
C GLN A 60 15.29 -17.16 -29.29
N ILE A 61 15.51 -16.57 -30.46
CA ILE A 61 14.99 -15.27 -30.85
C ILE A 61 14.11 -15.45 -32.08
N GLN A 62 12.94 -14.84 -32.08
CA GLN A 62 12.04 -14.85 -33.21
C GLN A 62 11.43 -13.47 -33.43
N LYS A 63 11.58 -12.92 -34.65
CA LYS A 63 10.82 -11.75 -35.08
C LYS A 63 9.36 -12.13 -35.26
N LYS A 64 8.47 -11.42 -34.62
CA LYS A 64 7.03 -11.42 -34.84
C LYS A 64 6.64 -10.11 -35.52
N ASP A 65 5.40 -9.99 -35.95
CA ASP A 65 4.91 -8.80 -36.65
C ASP A 65 5.30 -7.48 -35.93
N LYS A 66 5.09 -7.41 -34.63
CA LYS A 66 5.23 -6.17 -33.83
C LYS A 66 6.32 -6.18 -32.77
N TYR A 67 7.00 -7.31 -32.56
CA TYR A 67 8.00 -7.46 -31.48
C TYR A 67 9.02 -8.54 -31.78
N LEU A 68 10.12 -8.45 -31.09
CA LEU A 68 11.15 -9.49 -31.04
C LEU A 68 10.86 -10.38 -29.82
N ASP A 69 10.56 -11.65 -30.04
CA ASP A 69 10.33 -12.62 -28.99
C ASP A 69 11.64 -13.32 -28.63
N VAL A 70 12.06 -13.18 -27.37
CA VAL A 70 13.30 -13.77 -26.84
C VAL A 70 12.95 -14.75 -25.74
N SER A 71 13.44 -16.00 -25.86
CA SER A 71 13.32 -17.03 -24.84
C SER A 71 14.70 -17.57 -24.48
N ILE A 72 14.97 -17.67 -23.19
CA ILE A 72 16.24 -18.11 -22.63
C ILE A 72 15.92 -19.20 -21.60
N LYS A 73 16.38 -20.43 -21.87
CA LYS A 73 16.00 -21.60 -21.09
C LYS A 73 17.23 -22.30 -20.52
N SER A 74 17.16 -22.68 -19.25
CA SER A 74 18.15 -23.59 -18.66
C SER A 74 17.88 -25.02 -19.04
N SER A 75 18.91 -25.72 -19.50
CA SER A 75 18.85 -27.15 -19.77
C SER A 75 19.00 -28.03 -18.51
N ILE A 76 19.34 -27.41 -17.35
CA ILE A 76 19.38 -28.10 -16.06
C ILE A 76 17.93 -28.27 -15.58
N LYS A 77 17.47 -29.50 -15.49
CA LYS A 77 16.11 -29.84 -15.01
C LYS A 77 16.03 -29.81 -13.49
N GLU A 78 16.99 -30.46 -12.84
CA GLU A 78 17.09 -30.54 -11.38
C GLU A 78 18.39 -29.81 -10.95
N GLY A 79 18.27 -28.81 -10.11
CA GLY A 79 19.38 -27.96 -9.70
C GLY A 79 19.15 -26.49 -10.02
N GLU A 80 20.17 -25.70 -9.72
CA GLU A 80 20.16 -24.25 -9.88
C GLU A 80 20.96 -23.82 -11.10
N ASN A 81 20.57 -22.73 -11.71
CA ASN A 81 21.33 -22.04 -12.74
C ASN A 81 21.04 -20.54 -12.64
N LYS A 82 21.86 -19.73 -13.30
CA LYS A 82 21.56 -18.32 -13.51
C LYS A 82 22.13 -17.82 -14.85
N PHE A 83 21.45 -16.83 -15.40
CA PHE A 83 21.90 -16.20 -16.63
C PHE A 83 21.54 -14.72 -16.64
N SER A 84 22.41 -13.91 -17.26
CA SER A 84 22.28 -12.46 -17.27
C SER A 84 22.14 -11.98 -18.71
N TRP A 85 20.97 -11.46 -19.06
CA TRP A 85 20.65 -10.82 -20.33
C TRP A 85 19.25 -10.20 -20.25
N PRO A 86 19.01 -8.99 -20.82
CA PRO A 86 19.89 -8.13 -21.59
C PRO A 86 20.77 -7.22 -20.73
N LYS A 87 21.83 -6.68 -21.34
CA LYS A 87 22.61 -5.56 -20.84
C LYS A 87 22.15 -4.29 -21.56
N VAL A 88 21.45 -3.42 -20.81
CA VAL A 88 20.63 -2.33 -21.34
C VAL A 88 21.35 -0.99 -21.19
N THR A 89 21.40 -0.22 -22.29
CA THR A 89 21.89 1.16 -22.36
C THR A 89 20.82 2.06 -23.00
N GLY A 90 20.89 3.35 -22.78
CA GLY A 90 19.94 4.32 -23.36
C GLY A 90 20.32 5.77 -23.08
N GLU A 91 19.61 6.70 -23.69
CA GLU A 91 19.69 8.14 -23.40
C GLU A 91 18.92 8.50 -22.11
N ALA A 92 17.87 7.75 -21.83
CA ALA A 92 17.09 7.79 -20.61
C ALA A 92 16.33 6.47 -20.43
N TYR A 93 15.80 6.26 -19.25
CA TYR A 93 14.98 5.08 -18.92
C TYR A 93 13.61 5.51 -18.43
N MET A 94 12.60 4.74 -18.80
CA MET A 94 11.25 4.83 -18.25
C MET A 94 10.99 3.54 -17.49
N LEU A 95 11.09 3.63 -16.19
CA LEU A 95 10.97 2.49 -15.29
C LEU A 95 9.69 2.57 -14.49
N PRO A 96 8.93 1.48 -14.32
CA PRO A 96 7.72 1.42 -13.51
C PRO A 96 8.07 1.34 -12.01
N LEU A 97 8.90 2.26 -11.54
CA LEU A 97 9.17 2.48 -10.13
C LEU A 97 7.99 3.27 -9.57
N ASN A 98 7.17 2.62 -8.76
CA ASN A 98 5.91 3.16 -8.24
C ASN A 98 4.96 3.57 -9.38
N GLU A 99 4.56 4.85 -9.49
CA GLU A 99 3.76 5.37 -10.61
C GLU A 99 4.48 5.27 -11.95
N GLY A 100 5.75 5.58 -11.94
CA GLY A 100 6.67 5.57 -13.09
C GLY A 100 7.68 6.70 -13.01
N LYS A 101 8.91 6.43 -13.44
CA LYS A 101 10.00 7.41 -13.40
C LYS A 101 10.69 7.55 -14.75
N TYR A 102 10.96 8.81 -15.10
CA TYR A 102 11.84 9.17 -16.22
C TYR A 102 13.23 9.46 -15.68
N ILE A 103 14.22 8.68 -16.07
CA ILE A 103 15.57 8.69 -15.51
C ILE A 103 16.57 8.98 -16.63
N PRO A 104 17.09 10.22 -16.74
CA PRO A 104 18.18 10.53 -17.66
C PRO A 104 19.45 9.74 -17.32
N LYS A 105 20.18 9.27 -18.32
CA LYS A 105 21.36 8.40 -18.14
C LYS A 105 22.48 9.01 -17.28
N ASP A 106 22.57 10.33 -17.23
CA ASP A 106 23.65 11.10 -16.58
C ASP A 106 23.17 11.86 -15.33
N ASP A 107 21.93 11.67 -14.88
CA ASP A 107 21.39 12.34 -13.70
C ASP A 107 22.13 11.94 -12.43
N LYS A 108 22.71 12.94 -11.74
CA LYS A 108 23.58 12.72 -10.58
C LYS A 108 22.87 12.07 -9.39
N VAL A 109 21.63 12.49 -9.10
CA VAL A 109 20.85 11.97 -7.95
C VAL A 109 20.45 10.52 -8.21
N TRP A 110 20.00 10.23 -9.43
CA TRP A 110 19.67 8.86 -9.82
C TRP A 110 20.91 7.95 -9.90
N LYS A 111 22.06 8.48 -10.37
CA LYS A 111 23.33 7.73 -10.36
C LYS A 111 23.73 7.33 -8.93
N GLU A 112 23.64 8.26 -7.97
CA GLU A 112 23.94 7.99 -6.57
C GLU A 112 22.97 6.97 -5.97
N TYR A 113 21.67 7.14 -6.23
CA TYR A 113 20.63 6.24 -5.71
C TYR A 113 20.72 4.82 -6.27
N LEU A 114 21.04 4.69 -7.56
CA LEU A 114 21.12 3.40 -8.25
C LEU A 114 22.50 2.74 -8.13
N ASN A 115 23.51 3.45 -7.63
CA ASN A 115 24.88 2.93 -7.56
C ASN A 115 24.94 1.62 -6.77
N ASP A 116 25.45 0.58 -7.45
CA ASP A 116 25.53 -0.79 -6.91
C ASP A 116 24.21 -1.37 -6.35
N ASN A 117 23.08 -0.75 -6.68
CA ASN A 117 21.77 -1.22 -6.27
C ASN A 117 21.32 -2.39 -7.16
N GLU A 118 20.82 -3.41 -6.52
CA GLU A 118 20.19 -4.58 -7.13
C GLU A 118 18.70 -4.56 -6.77
N MET A 119 17.84 -4.51 -7.78
CA MET A 119 16.40 -4.45 -7.60
C MET A 119 15.74 -5.74 -8.10
N LYS A 120 15.09 -6.46 -7.19
CA LYS A 120 14.19 -7.56 -7.58
C LYS A 120 13.01 -6.96 -8.34
N THR A 121 12.84 -7.37 -9.60
CA THR A 121 11.88 -6.69 -10.48
C THR A 121 10.44 -6.80 -10.00
N LEU A 122 10.04 -7.94 -9.44
CA LEU A 122 8.68 -8.13 -8.94
C LEU A 122 8.36 -7.23 -7.74
N GLU A 123 9.33 -6.97 -6.87
CA GLU A 123 9.17 -6.13 -5.69
C GLU A 123 9.29 -4.64 -6.02
N SER A 124 10.29 -4.28 -6.85
CA SER A 124 10.64 -2.88 -7.12
C SER A 124 9.84 -2.25 -8.26
N PHE A 125 9.38 -3.05 -9.22
CA PHE A 125 8.60 -2.58 -10.36
C PHE A 125 7.11 -2.83 -10.12
N SER A 126 6.31 -1.78 -10.22
CA SER A 126 4.85 -1.90 -10.10
C SER A 126 4.21 -2.69 -11.25
N MET A 127 4.91 -2.78 -12.38
CA MET A 127 4.55 -3.50 -13.59
C MET A 127 5.75 -4.21 -14.18
N GLN A 128 5.56 -5.35 -14.84
CA GLN A 128 6.66 -6.21 -15.29
C GLN A 128 7.18 -5.84 -16.67
N PHE A 129 7.76 -4.64 -16.79
CA PHE A 129 8.47 -4.16 -17.96
C PHE A 129 9.53 -3.11 -17.58
N PHE A 130 10.36 -2.76 -18.52
CA PHE A 130 11.20 -1.56 -18.50
C PHE A 130 11.37 -1.03 -19.92
N ALA A 131 11.65 0.27 -20.05
CA ALA A 131 11.90 0.88 -21.35
C ALA A 131 13.17 1.69 -21.36
N SER A 132 13.91 1.59 -22.47
CA SER A 132 15.12 2.34 -22.78
C SER A 132 14.83 3.31 -23.92
N ARG A 133 14.91 4.62 -23.66
CA ARG A 133 14.83 5.65 -24.68
C ARG A 133 16.11 5.66 -25.50
N LYS A 134 15.97 5.52 -26.80
CA LYS A 134 17.04 5.65 -27.77
C LYS A 134 16.95 7.01 -28.49
N LYS A 135 17.76 7.21 -29.51
CA LYS A 135 17.80 8.49 -30.27
C LYS A 135 16.45 8.80 -30.93
N ASN A 136 15.88 7.86 -31.67
CA ASN A 136 14.69 8.08 -32.50
C ASN A 136 13.43 7.35 -32.00
N TYR A 137 13.57 6.31 -31.18
CA TYR A 137 12.49 5.49 -30.63
C TYR A 137 12.88 4.90 -29.29
N SER A 138 11.93 4.29 -28.60
CA SER A 138 12.20 3.55 -27.36
C SER A 138 12.12 2.06 -27.59
N LEU A 139 12.92 1.31 -26.84
CA LEU A 139 12.80 -0.14 -26.71
C LEU A 139 12.05 -0.47 -25.41
N LEU A 140 10.91 -1.12 -25.57
CA LEU A 140 10.10 -1.61 -24.46
C LEU A 140 10.32 -3.12 -24.31
N TYR A 141 10.76 -3.54 -23.14
CA TYR A 141 11.00 -4.94 -22.78
C TYR A 141 9.90 -5.39 -21.81
N THR A 142 8.93 -6.18 -22.29
CA THR A 142 7.92 -6.80 -21.43
C THR A 142 8.45 -8.14 -20.93
N ILE A 143 8.46 -8.33 -19.62
CA ILE A 143 9.01 -9.52 -18.95
C ILE A 143 7.98 -10.66 -19.06
N LYS A 144 8.39 -11.80 -19.63
CA LYS A 144 7.50 -12.97 -19.84
C LYS A 144 7.34 -13.81 -18.58
N ASN A 145 8.38 -13.95 -17.79
CA ASN A 145 8.35 -14.64 -16.49
C ASN A 145 8.75 -13.64 -15.41
N PRO A 146 7.83 -13.20 -14.54
CA PRO A 146 8.10 -12.14 -13.55
C PRO A 146 8.91 -12.60 -12.32
N TYR A 147 9.13 -13.91 -12.17
CA TYR A 147 9.71 -14.47 -10.96
C TYR A 147 11.22 -14.63 -11.03
N ASN A 148 11.88 -14.50 -9.89
CA ASN A 148 13.32 -14.73 -9.71
C ASN A 148 14.20 -13.83 -10.60
N ASN A 149 13.74 -12.61 -10.84
CA ASN A 149 14.45 -11.61 -11.65
C ASN A 149 14.99 -10.47 -10.81
N GLU A 150 16.09 -9.92 -11.28
CA GLU A 150 16.79 -8.80 -10.68
C GLU A 150 17.40 -7.93 -11.75
N VAL A 151 17.43 -6.62 -11.53
CA VAL A 151 18.23 -5.68 -12.34
C VAL A 151 19.38 -5.14 -11.48
N LYS A 152 20.59 -5.20 -12.03
CA LYS A 152 21.78 -4.65 -11.41
C LYS A 152 22.26 -3.44 -12.20
N PHE A 153 22.36 -2.29 -11.51
CA PHE A 153 22.77 -1.03 -12.10
C PHE A 153 24.30 -0.84 -12.07
N ASP A 154 24.82 -0.26 -13.13
CA ASP A 154 26.18 0.29 -13.23
C ASP A 154 26.06 1.77 -13.57
N THR A 155 26.56 2.63 -12.68
CA THR A 155 26.42 4.09 -12.77
C THR A 155 27.75 4.82 -12.88
N LYS A 156 28.88 4.12 -13.12
CA LYS A 156 30.22 4.70 -13.13
C LYS A 156 30.36 5.87 -14.12
N GLU A 157 29.93 5.68 -15.35
CA GLU A 157 29.91 6.73 -16.38
C GLU A 157 28.48 7.26 -16.54
N ASN A 158 27.65 6.46 -17.17
CA ASN A 158 26.21 6.66 -17.35
C ASN A 158 25.44 5.51 -16.72
N ILE A 159 24.19 5.75 -16.36
CA ILE A 159 23.31 4.69 -15.88
C ILE A 159 23.11 3.67 -16.99
N LYS A 160 23.39 2.42 -16.68
CA LYS A 160 23.08 1.23 -17.46
C LYS A 160 22.78 0.09 -16.51
N PHE A 161 22.14 -0.97 -16.96
CA PHE A 161 21.83 -2.10 -16.10
C PHE A 161 21.85 -3.43 -16.85
N THR A 162 22.02 -4.50 -16.09
CA THR A 162 21.95 -5.87 -16.57
C THR A 162 20.77 -6.56 -15.88
N PHE A 163 19.98 -7.25 -16.68
CA PHE A 163 18.89 -8.09 -16.16
C PHE A 163 19.42 -9.49 -15.85
N ASN A 164 19.21 -9.93 -14.64
CA ASN A 164 19.62 -11.23 -14.12
C ASN A 164 18.40 -12.10 -13.86
N HIS A 165 18.48 -13.39 -14.19
CA HIS A 165 17.46 -14.38 -13.87
C HIS A 165 18.10 -15.57 -13.16
N GLU A 166 17.50 -15.99 -12.06
CA GLU A 166 17.84 -17.23 -11.38
C GLU A 166 16.84 -18.34 -11.73
N TYR A 167 17.35 -19.55 -11.90
CA TYR A 167 16.56 -20.78 -12.06
C TYR A 167 16.67 -21.60 -10.78
N PRO A 168 15.81 -21.37 -9.76
CA PRO A 168 15.89 -22.10 -8.50
C PRO A 168 15.68 -23.60 -8.68
N SER A 169 16.30 -24.40 -7.82
CA SER A 169 16.15 -25.87 -7.84
C SER A 169 14.71 -26.33 -7.64
N ILE A 170 13.95 -25.63 -6.79
CA ILE A 170 12.55 -25.92 -6.49
C ILE A 170 11.57 -25.51 -7.61
N ASN A 171 11.98 -24.67 -8.55
CA ASN A 171 11.12 -24.22 -9.64
C ASN A 171 11.31 -25.07 -10.90
N LYS A 172 10.25 -25.74 -11.34
CA LYS A 172 10.23 -26.53 -12.58
C LYS A 172 10.22 -25.68 -13.84
N ASN A 173 9.75 -24.42 -13.75
CA ASN A 173 9.85 -23.48 -14.88
C ASN A 173 11.31 -23.02 -15.02
N LYS A 174 11.94 -23.43 -16.13
CA LYS A 174 13.34 -23.11 -16.45
C LYS A 174 13.47 -22.14 -17.62
N ASP A 175 12.48 -21.27 -17.82
CA ASP A 175 12.40 -20.34 -18.95
C ASP A 175 12.18 -18.90 -18.47
N TYR A 176 12.89 -17.93 -19.06
CA TYR A 176 12.58 -16.51 -18.97
C TYR A 176 12.79 -15.85 -20.33
N GLY A 177 12.39 -14.60 -20.46
CA GLY A 177 12.59 -13.85 -21.70
C GLY A 177 11.73 -12.62 -21.80
N PHE A 178 11.66 -12.11 -23.01
CA PHE A 178 11.06 -10.81 -23.28
C PHE A 178 10.27 -10.81 -24.58
N ARG A 179 9.24 -9.97 -24.64
CA ARG A 179 8.79 -9.38 -25.90
C ARG A 179 9.34 -7.98 -25.95
N ILE A 180 10.09 -7.65 -27.01
CA ILE A 180 10.75 -6.36 -27.15
C ILE A 180 10.08 -5.61 -28.30
N TYR A 181 9.49 -4.47 -27.98
CA TYR A 181 8.75 -3.63 -28.90
C TYR A 181 9.55 -2.35 -29.20
N LEU A 182 9.43 -1.84 -30.43
CA LEU A 182 9.88 -0.50 -30.78
C LEU A 182 8.68 0.44 -30.70
N THR A 183 8.78 1.46 -29.83
CA THR A 183 7.69 2.42 -29.56
C THR A 183 8.18 3.85 -29.82
N LYS A 184 7.26 4.81 -29.93
CA LYS A 184 7.65 6.23 -29.89
C LYS A 184 8.31 6.58 -28.55
N ASN A 185 9.10 7.65 -28.56
CA ASN A 185 9.84 8.13 -27.38
C ASN A 185 8.94 8.87 -26.38
N ASN A 186 7.82 8.27 -25.97
CA ASN A 186 6.91 8.85 -24.99
C ASN A 186 6.30 7.78 -24.08
N PRO A 187 5.91 8.13 -22.83
CA PRO A 187 5.35 7.18 -21.87
C PRO A 187 4.00 6.62 -22.28
N VAL A 188 3.22 7.35 -23.09
CA VAL A 188 1.88 6.94 -23.51
C VAL A 188 1.94 5.70 -24.39
N ASP A 189 2.78 5.72 -25.44
CA ASP A 189 2.90 4.58 -26.36
C ASP A 189 3.52 3.36 -25.64
N ILE A 190 4.48 3.59 -24.75
CA ILE A 190 5.07 2.54 -23.92
C ILE A 190 4.00 1.86 -23.04
N ALA A 191 3.26 2.64 -22.26
CA ALA A 191 2.26 2.13 -21.36
C ALA A 191 1.09 1.45 -22.09
N LYS A 192 0.62 2.02 -23.19
CA LYS A 192 -0.43 1.41 -24.02
C LYS A 192 0.01 0.10 -24.68
N THR A 193 1.26 0.02 -25.13
CA THR A 193 1.82 -1.23 -25.65
C THR A 193 1.85 -2.30 -24.55
N TYR A 194 2.25 -1.94 -23.35
CA TYR A 194 2.21 -2.84 -22.20
C TYR A 194 0.78 -3.23 -21.82
N LYS A 195 -0.17 -2.29 -21.79
CA LYS A 195 -1.60 -2.58 -21.55
C LYS A 195 -2.14 -3.62 -22.53
N ASN A 196 -1.80 -3.48 -23.82
CA ASN A 196 -2.19 -4.45 -24.84
C ASN A 196 -1.57 -5.84 -24.60
N PHE A 197 -0.32 -5.88 -24.13
CA PHE A 197 0.36 -7.13 -23.79
C PHE A 197 -0.35 -7.87 -22.63
N ILE A 198 -0.66 -7.20 -21.53
CA ILE A 198 -1.34 -7.82 -20.37
C ILE A 198 -2.80 -8.15 -20.68
N ALA A 199 -3.51 -7.30 -21.43
CA ALA A 199 -4.89 -7.55 -21.84
C ALA A 199 -4.98 -8.77 -22.76
N GLY A 200 -4.02 -8.93 -23.68
CA GLY A 200 -3.90 -10.11 -24.54
C GLY A 200 -3.65 -11.42 -23.78
N GLN A 201 -3.17 -11.34 -22.54
CA GLN A 201 -3.00 -12.47 -21.63
C GLN A 201 -4.21 -12.67 -20.69
N GLY A 202 -5.27 -11.85 -20.80
CA GLY A 202 -6.42 -11.88 -19.91
C GLY A 202 -6.13 -11.34 -18.50
N ASN A 203 -5.08 -10.54 -18.33
CA ASN A 203 -4.62 -10.00 -17.04
C ASN A 203 -5.09 -8.57 -16.76
N PHE A 204 -6.13 -8.10 -17.45
CA PHE A 204 -6.74 -6.80 -17.21
C PHE A 204 -8.22 -6.97 -16.84
N LYS A 205 -8.67 -6.24 -15.82
CA LYS A 205 -10.09 -6.14 -15.45
C LYS A 205 -10.41 -4.71 -15.01
N SER A 206 -11.38 -4.08 -15.66
CA SER A 206 -11.77 -2.70 -15.32
C SER A 206 -12.50 -2.61 -13.98
N LEU A 207 -12.54 -1.42 -13.37
CA LEU A 207 -13.38 -1.14 -12.19
C LEU A 207 -14.86 -1.38 -12.46
N GLU A 208 -15.33 -1.03 -13.64
CA GLU A 208 -16.72 -1.29 -14.05
C GLU A 208 -17.01 -2.79 -14.08
N ASP A 209 -16.09 -3.62 -14.59
CA ASP A 209 -16.26 -5.08 -14.58
C ASP A 209 -16.18 -5.66 -13.17
N LYS A 210 -15.29 -5.13 -12.32
CA LYS A 210 -15.25 -5.49 -10.89
C LYS A 210 -16.54 -5.10 -10.16
N ALA A 211 -17.12 -3.93 -10.49
CA ALA A 211 -18.37 -3.45 -9.91
C ALA A 211 -19.59 -4.26 -10.33
N LYS A 212 -19.55 -4.98 -11.45
CA LYS A 212 -20.60 -5.97 -11.81
C LYS A 212 -20.66 -7.13 -10.81
N ASP A 213 -19.49 -7.54 -10.31
CA ASP A 213 -19.40 -8.60 -9.31
C ASP A 213 -19.67 -8.08 -7.88
N ASN A 214 -19.28 -6.84 -7.59
CA ASN A 214 -19.47 -6.20 -6.30
C ASN A 214 -19.80 -4.71 -6.44
N LYS A 215 -21.08 -4.36 -6.32
CA LYS A 215 -21.58 -2.99 -6.42
C LYS A 215 -20.98 -2.01 -5.40
N ASN A 216 -20.47 -2.49 -4.28
CA ASN A 216 -19.82 -1.61 -3.29
C ASN A 216 -18.56 -0.93 -3.84
N ILE A 217 -17.96 -1.45 -4.90
CA ILE A 217 -16.82 -0.82 -5.59
C ILE A 217 -17.16 0.58 -6.10
N GLU A 218 -18.40 0.83 -6.52
CA GLU A 218 -18.85 2.15 -6.97
C GLU A 218 -18.81 3.21 -5.85
N LYS A 219 -18.76 2.79 -4.57
CA LYS A 219 -18.57 3.69 -3.44
C LYS A 219 -17.17 4.30 -3.38
N LEU A 220 -16.19 3.71 -4.09
CA LEU A 220 -14.84 4.27 -4.24
C LEU A 220 -14.78 5.44 -5.25
N TYR A 221 -15.77 5.57 -6.14
CA TYR A 221 -15.71 6.57 -7.21
C TYR A 221 -15.85 7.98 -6.64
N GLY A 222 -14.74 8.73 -6.61
CA GLY A 222 -14.63 10.03 -5.99
C GLY A 222 -14.55 10.00 -4.45
N ALA A 223 -14.19 8.87 -3.87
CA ALA A 223 -14.02 8.73 -2.42
C ALA A 223 -12.59 9.06 -2.00
N PRO A 224 -12.35 10.07 -1.15
CA PRO A 224 -11.07 10.20 -0.47
C PRO A 224 -10.82 8.99 0.43
N HIS A 225 -9.55 8.68 0.67
CA HIS A 225 -9.16 7.60 1.56
C HIS A 225 -8.81 8.18 2.93
N VAL A 226 -9.45 7.68 3.97
CA VAL A 226 -9.30 8.17 5.34
C VAL A 226 -9.02 7.02 6.28
N TYR A 227 -7.87 7.06 6.95
CA TYR A 227 -7.65 6.25 8.13
C TYR A 227 -8.26 6.98 9.32
N PHE A 228 -9.22 6.32 9.97
CA PHE A 228 -9.94 6.87 11.10
C PHE A 228 -9.40 6.29 12.40
N TRP A 229 -9.02 7.16 13.32
CA TRP A 229 -8.36 6.77 14.58
C TRP A 229 -9.29 6.97 15.76
N ASP A 230 -9.75 5.88 16.35
CA ASP A 230 -10.51 5.88 17.58
C ASP A 230 -10.30 4.56 18.33
N ARG A 231 -9.23 4.51 19.12
CA ARG A 231 -8.86 3.35 19.92
C ARG A 231 -9.32 3.44 21.36
N SER A 232 -10.34 4.26 21.64
CA SER A 232 -10.79 4.55 22.98
C SER A 232 -12.26 4.18 23.18
N ALA A 233 -12.56 3.47 24.27
CA ALA A 233 -13.93 3.32 24.75
C ALA A 233 -14.39 4.58 25.48
N ILE A 234 -13.50 5.19 26.27
CA ILE A 234 -13.75 6.40 27.05
C ILE A 234 -12.58 7.37 26.86
N SER A 235 -12.87 8.67 26.85
CA SER A 235 -11.89 9.76 26.72
C SER A 235 -11.85 10.65 27.95
N GLN A 236 -10.83 11.52 28.06
CA GLN A 236 -10.70 12.47 29.16
C GLN A 236 -11.91 13.41 29.27
N GLU A 237 -12.54 13.77 28.14
CA GLU A 237 -13.71 14.65 28.08
C GLU A 237 -14.95 14.05 28.76
N ASN A 238 -15.01 12.71 28.89
CA ASN A 238 -16.12 12.00 29.49
C ASN A 238 -16.05 11.92 31.02
N ILE A 239 -14.97 12.40 31.65
CA ILE A 239 -14.74 12.34 33.09
C ILE A 239 -14.79 13.71 33.73
N LYS A 240 -15.62 13.85 34.78
CA LYS A 240 -15.65 15.03 35.66
C LYS A 240 -14.53 14.90 36.70
N TRP A 241 -13.33 15.28 36.32
CA TRP A 241 -12.10 15.04 37.07
C TRP A 241 -12.12 15.59 38.50
N ASN A 242 -12.79 16.71 38.73
CA ASN A 242 -12.98 17.31 40.05
C ASN A 242 -13.82 16.45 41.02
N LYS A 243 -14.58 15.46 40.48
CA LYS A 243 -15.43 14.58 41.25
C LYS A 243 -14.86 13.16 41.39
N LEU A 244 -13.75 12.84 40.70
CA LEU A 244 -13.22 11.48 40.66
C LEU A 244 -12.58 11.08 42.01
N LYS A 245 -11.96 12.01 42.73
CA LYS A 245 -11.33 11.79 44.03
C LYS A 245 -12.36 11.24 45.03
N GLY A 246 -12.00 10.15 45.68
CA GLY A 246 -12.87 9.49 46.67
C GLY A 246 -14.13 8.79 46.13
N ARG A 247 -14.35 8.82 44.78
CA ARG A 247 -15.54 8.20 44.18
C ARG A 247 -15.44 6.69 44.07
N MET A 248 -14.25 6.16 43.76
CA MET A 248 -14.11 4.70 43.63
C MET A 248 -13.80 4.05 44.98
N PRO A 249 -14.57 2.98 45.33
CA PRO A 249 -14.26 2.19 46.52
C PRO A 249 -12.84 1.61 46.49
N GLN A 250 -12.19 1.53 47.65
CA GLN A 250 -10.82 1.05 47.77
C GLN A 250 -10.62 -0.35 47.18
N ASP A 251 -11.55 -1.27 47.48
CA ASP A 251 -11.47 -2.65 46.97
C ASP A 251 -11.55 -2.70 45.46
N LEU A 252 -12.33 -1.82 44.82
CA LEU A 252 -12.41 -1.73 43.38
C LEU A 252 -11.11 -1.17 42.79
N LYS A 253 -10.49 -0.14 43.39
CA LYS A 253 -9.20 0.39 42.99
C LYS A 253 -8.12 -0.69 43.07
N LEU A 254 -8.05 -1.42 44.17
CA LEU A 254 -7.10 -2.53 44.34
C LEU A 254 -7.30 -3.62 43.30
N TRP A 255 -8.55 -3.92 42.95
CA TRP A 255 -8.88 -4.90 41.92
C TRP A 255 -8.40 -4.43 40.53
N MET A 256 -8.69 -3.18 40.14
CA MET A 256 -8.24 -2.60 38.89
C MET A 256 -6.69 -2.58 38.81
N GLN A 257 -6.02 -2.17 39.89
CA GLN A 257 -4.57 -2.16 39.97
C GLN A 257 -3.97 -3.57 39.82
N LYS A 258 -4.59 -4.58 40.43
CA LYS A 258 -4.17 -5.98 40.30
C LYS A 258 -4.29 -6.45 38.84
N LEU A 259 -5.41 -6.18 38.19
CA LEU A 259 -5.62 -6.55 36.79
C LEU A 259 -4.63 -5.86 35.86
N LEU A 260 -4.39 -4.56 36.04
CA LEU A 260 -3.40 -3.81 35.27
C LEU A 260 -2.02 -4.45 35.41
N LYS A 261 -1.54 -4.69 36.62
CA LYS A 261 -0.22 -5.29 36.89
C LYS A 261 -0.05 -6.70 36.33
N THR A 262 -1.13 -7.48 36.24
CA THR A 262 -1.04 -8.92 35.91
C THR A 262 -1.49 -9.26 34.49
N LYS A 263 -2.25 -8.38 33.84
CA LYS A 263 -2.93 -8.65 32.55
C LYS A 263 -2.65 -7.64 31.46
N VAL A 264 -2.06 -6.50 31.78
CA VAL A 264 -1.80 -5.41 30.84
C VAL A 264 -0.29 -5.20 30.74
N GLU A 265 0.23 -5.14 29.52
CA GLU A 265 1.63 -4.78 29.26
C GLU A 265 1.89 -3.36 29.79
N ASP A 266 3.01 -3.15 30.47
CA ASP A 266 3.35 -1.89 31.18
C ASP A 266 2.30 -1.44 32.22
N GLY A 267 1.39 -2.32 32.59
CA GLY A 267 0.28 -2.01 33.49
C GLY A 267 0.69 -1.65 34.93
N GLY A 268 1.94 -1.93 35.31
CA GLY A 268 2.52 -1.50 36.59
C GLY A 268 2.54 0.02 36.75
N GLU A 269 2.99 0.74 35.70
CA GLU A 269 2.99 2.20 35.67
C GLU A 269 1.56 2.77 35.65
N LEU A 270 0.66 2.17 34.87
CA LEU A 270 -0.75 2.57 34.84
C LEU A 270 -1.41 2.42 36.20
N ALA A 271 -1.12 1.34 36.92
CA ALA A 271 -1.70 1.06 38.23
C ALA A 271 -1.33 2.13 39.28
N THR A 272 -0.15 2.76 39.19
CA THR A 272 0.25 3.81 40.15
C THR A 272 -0.64 5.05 40.06
N ALA A 273 -1.22 5.36 38.90
CA ALA A 273 -2.09 6.51 38.71
C ALA A 273 -3.31 6.50 39.64
N PHE A 274 -3.78 5.32 40.06
CA PHE A 274 -4.89 5.20 41.03
C PHE A 274 -4.53 5.62 42.45
N ASN A 275 -3.24 5.53 42.83
CA ASN A 275 -2.74 6.07 44.07
C ASN A 275 -2.66 7.59 44.02
N ASP A 276 -2.24 8.13 42.85
CA ASP A 276 -2.04 9.57 42.66
C ASP A 276 -3.38 10.34 42.70
N ILE A 277 -4.49 9.74 42.25
CA ILE A 277 -5.81 10.38 42.26
C ILE A 277 -6.20 10.93 43.64
N ASP A 278 -5.98 10.15 44.69
CA ASP A 278 -6.42 10.50 46.03
C ASP A 278 -5.43 11.43 46.77
N SER A 279 -4.15 11.37 46.40
CA SER A 279 -3.05 12.13 46.99
C SER A 279 -2.86 13.50 46.39
N LEU A 280 -3.14 13.68 45.10
CA LEU A 280 -2.91 14.94 44.40
C LEU A 280 -4.03 15.98 44.73
N GLU A 281 -3.65 17.22 44.96
CA GLU A 281 -4.57 18.35 45.07
C GLU A 281 -5.24 18.61 43.71
N TYR A 282 -4.48 18.51 42.62
CA TYR A 282 -4.89 18.67 41.24
C TYR A 282 -4.42 17.48 40.41
N ILE A 283 -5.32 16.87 39.63
CA ILE A 283 -5.00 15.76 38.71
C ILE A 283 -4.42 16.38 37.43
N ASP A 284 -3.11 16.22 37.22
CA ASP A 284 -2.41 16.69 36.06
C ASP A 284 -2.74 15.90 34.78
N LYS A 285 -2.29 16.42 33.64
CA LYS A 285 -2.52 15.79 32.33
C LYS A 285 -1.95 14.38 32.28
N TYR A 286 -0.76 14.17 32.80
CA TYR A 286 -0.08 12.87 32.78
C TYR A 286 -0.85 11.79 33.56
N THR A 287 -1.35 12.14 34.75
CA THR A 287 -2.18 11.26 35.54
C THR A 287 -3.53 10.97 34.84
N LYS A 288 -4.16 11.99 34.25
CA LYS A 288 -5.38 11.80 33.44
C LYS A 288 -5.17 10.82 32.29
N ASP A 289 -4.08 10.96 31.53
CA ASP A 289 -3.74 10.08 30.41
C ASP A 289 -3.58 8.62 30.88
N ARG A 290 -2.89 8.39 32.01
CA ARG A 290 -2.70 7.05 32.58
C ARG A 290 -4.04 6.43 33.05
N ILE A 291 -4.91 7.20 33.68
CA ILE A 291 -6.23 6.72 34.11
C ILE A 291 -7.10 6.35 32.92
N ILE A 292 -7.16 7.19 31.88
CA ILE A 292 -7.95 6.87 30.68
C ILE A 292 -7.39 5.63 29.98
N LYS A 293 -6.06 5.52 29.86
CA LYS A 293 -5.41 4.32 29.31
C LYS A 293 -5.75 3.07 30.15
N SER A 294 -5.75 3.20 31.46
CA SER A 294 -6.17 2.12 32.37
C SER A 294 -7.60 1.67 32.11
N PHE A 295 -8.57 2.61 32.05
CA PHE A 295 -9.96 2.29 31.77
C PHE A 295 -10.14 1.61 30.42
N ASN A 296 -9.50 2.12 29.37
CA ASN A 296 -9.56 1.53 28.03
C ASN A 296 -8.92 0.14 27.96
N SER A 297 -7.91 -0.14 28.77
CA SER A 297 -7.33 -1.49 28.88
C SER A 297 -8.25 -2.44 29.64
N LEU A 298 -8.80 -1.98 30.78
CA LEU A 298 -9.64 -2.79 31.65
C LEU A 298 -10.94 -3.25 30.98
N VAL A 299 -11.58 -2.40 30.17
CA VAL A 299 -12.85 -2.77 29.49
C VAL A 299 -12.67 -3.90 28.46
N GLN A 300 -11.45 -4.24 28.11
CA GLN A 300 -11.13 -5.32 27.18
C GLN A 300 -10.83 -6.66 27.88
N LEU A 301 -10.74 -6.68 29.22
CA LEU A 301 -10.35 -7.86 29.98
C LEU A 301 -11.55 -8.72 30.38
N LYS A 302 -11.48 -10.02 30.12
CA LYS A 302 -12.48 -11.01 30.60
C LYS A 302 -12.59 -11.04 32.12
N GLU A 303 -11.46 -10.80 32.79
CA GLU A 303 -11.36 -10.83 34.26
C GLU A 303 -11.88 -9.56 34.94
N PHE A 304 -12.32 -8.53 34.17
CA PHE A 304 -12.75 -7.27 34.78
C PHE A 304 -13.98 -7.47 35.70
N TYR A 305 -14.93 -8.30 35.32
CA TYR A 305 -16.08 -8.63 36.17
C TYR A 305 -15.64 -9.40 37.41
N ASN A 306 -16.07 -8.90 38.57
CA ASN A 306 -15.92 -9.58 39.86
C ASN A 306 -17.25 -9.52 40.61
N PRO A 307 -17.91 -10.66 40.86
CA PRO A 307 -19.25 -10.69 41.49
C PRO A 307 -19.30 -10.11 42.90
N LYS A 308 -18.17 -10.03 43.61
CA LYS A 308 -18.07 -9.40 44.91
C LYS A 308 -18.07 -7.87 44.88
N LEU A 309 -17.65 -7.29 43.74
CA LEU A 309 -17.49 -5.85 43.56
C LEU A 309 -18.64 -5.22 42.77
N PHE A 310 -19.23 -5.97 41.84
CA PHE A 310 -20.28 -5.49 40.95
C PHE A 310 -21.63 -6.14 41.32
N VAL A 311 -22.32 -5.56 42.30
CA VAL A 311 -23.56 -6.17 42.88
C VAL A 311 -24.87 -5.61 42.29
N ASN A 312 -24.91 -4.33 41.93
CA ASN A 312 -26.14 -3.67 41.43
C ASN A 312 -26.13 -3.57 39.89
N LEU A 313 -26.19 -4.73 39.23
CA LEU A 313 -26.14 -4.82 37.78
C LEU A 313 -27.49 -4.50 37.13
N ASP A 314 -27.46 -3.79 35.99
CA ASP A 314 -28.63 -3.60 35.13
C ASP A 314 -29.04 -4.92 34.43
N LYS A 315 -30.22 -4.88 33.79
CA LYS A 315 -30.81 -6.06 33.14
C LYS A 315 -29.90 -6.60 32.00
N LYS A 316 -29.26 -5.73 31.25
CA LYS A 316 -28.39 -6.09 30.13
C LYS A 316 -27.10 -6.77 30.61
N SER A 317 -26.46 -6.19 31.62
CA SER A 317 -25.26 -6.78 32.24
C SER A 317 -25.52 -8.15 32.84
N LYS A 318 -26.68 -8.32 33.56
CA LYS A 318 -27.10 -9.62 34.07
C LYS A 318 -27.29 -10.65 32.95
N ALA A 319 -27.91 -10.25 31.84
CA ALA A 319 -28.13 -11.15 30.71
C ALA A 319 -26.82 -11.59 30.06
N LEU A 320 -25.82 -10.68 29.89
CA LEU A 320 -24.52 -11.01 29.35
C LEU A 320 -23.72 -11.94 30.28
N ILE A 321 -23.73 -11.69 31.59
CA ILE A 321 -23.06 -12.55 32.56
C ILE A 321 -23.73 -13.95 32.58
N GLY A 322 -25.04 -14.02 32.42
CA GLY A 322 -25.80 -15.28 32.35
C GLY A 322 -25.48 -16.14 31.13
N LYS A 323 -24.87 -15.57 30.09
CA LYS A 323 -24.34 -16.31 28.91
C LYS A 323 -23.03 -17.04 29.19
N ASP A 324 -22.40 -16.89 30.33
CA ASP A 324 -21.02 -17.24 30.62
C ASP A 324 -19.98 -16.25 29.93
N ILE A 325 -19.26 -15.52 30.75
CA ILE A 325 -18.29 -14.49 30.31
C ILE A 325 -17.27 -15.05 29.33
N ASN A 326 -16.87 -16.32 29.50
CA ASN A 326 -15.90 -16.96 28.62
C ASN A 326 -16.42 -17.22 27.19
N LYS A 327 -17.74 -17.16 26.99
CA LYS A 327 -18.45 -17.36 25.74
C LYS A 327 -18.83 -16.03 25.06
N LEU A 328 -18.66 -14.89 25.74
CA LEU A 328 -18.93 -13.58 25.15
C LEU A 328 -17.93 -13.32 24.00
N ASN A 329 -18.47 -12.82 22.90
CA ASN A 329 -17.59 -12.29 21.85
C ASN A 329 -16.97 -10.96 22.31
N PRO A 330 -15.91 -10.45 21.64
CA PRO A 330 -15.22 -9.22 22.07
C PRO A 330 -16.13 -8.00 22.19
N VAL A 331 -17.11 -7.83 21.31
CA VAL A 331 -18.06 -6.69 21.36
C VAL A 331 -18.98 -6.81 22.59
N GLU A 332 -19.52 -7.98 22.85
CA GLU A 332 -20.36 -8.25 24.04
C GLU A 332 -19.57 -8.05 25.33
N LEU A 333 -18.33 -8.51 25.38
CA LEU A 333 -17.46 -8.35 26.55
C LEU A 333 -17.16 -6.88 26.85
N ILE A 334 -16.77 -6.11 25.82
CA ILE A 334 -16.49 -4.69 25.97
C ILE A 334 -17.74 -3.91 26.37
N ASP A 335 -18.89 -4.25 25.82
CA ASP A 335 -20.16 -3.63 26.16
C ASP A 335 -20.55 -3.90 27.63
N LEU A 336 -20.38 -5.14 28.11
CA LEU A 336 -20.52 -5.48 29.54
C LEU A 336 -19.56 -4.62 30.39
N ASN A 337 -18.30 -4.62 30.05
CA ASN A 337 -17.24 -3.94 30.84
C ASN A 337 -17.41 -2.41 30.82
N LYS A 338 -17.88 -1.80 29.73
CA LYS A 338 -18.30 -0.38 29.70
C LYS A 338 -19.40 -0.12 30.74
N SER A 339 -20.41 -1.00 30.82
CA SER A 339 -21.49 -0.87 31.78
C SER A 339 -20.99 -1.01 33.23
N LEU A 340 -20.09 -1.96 33.49
CA LEU A 340 -19.44 -2.13 34.80
C LEU A 340 -18.58 -0.93 35.20
N LEU A 341 -17.80 -0.39 34.27
CA LEU A 341 -16.99 0.82 34.48
C LEU A 341 -17.89 2.04 34.76
N LYS A 342 -18.97 2.20 33.99
CA LYS A 342 -19.96 3.27 34.24
C LYS A 342 -20.60 3.15 35.59
N LEU A 343 -20.97 1.94 36.00
CA LEU A 343 -21.52 1.66 37.34
C LEU A 343 -20.53 2.13 38.44
N SER A 344 -19.24 1.83 38.25
CA SER A 344 -18.18 2.21 39.19
C SER A 344 -17.96 3.73 39.27
N LEU A 345 -18.03 4.41 38.16
CA LEU A 345 -17.82 5.84 38.07
C LEU A 345 -19.06 6.68 38.39
N GLY A 346 -20.25 6.12 38.24
CA GLY A 346 -21.53 6.80 38.54
C GLY A 346 -21.67 8.12 37.75
N ASP A 347 -21.91 9.21 38.48
CA ASP A 347 -22.10 10.56 37.95
C ASP A 347 -20.78 11.27 37.55
N VAL A 348 -19.64 10.67 37.89
CA VAL A 348 -18.29 11.15 37.48
C VAL A 348 -18.06 10.98 35.99
N ALA A 349 -18.56 9.89 35.40
CA ALA A 349 -18.50 9.66 33.97
C ALA A 349 -19.82 10.10 33.30
N ASP A 350 -19.71 10.60 32.08
CA ASP A 350 -20.88 10.83 31.23
C ASP A 350 -21.68 9.53 30.98
N PRO A 351 -22.94 9.60 30.53
CA PRO A 351 -23.64 8.44 29.98
C PRO A 351 -22.84 7.76 28.87
N ILE A 352 -22.88 6.43 28.80
CA ILE A 352 -22.07 5.63 27.84
C ILE A 352 -22.29 6.09 26.39
N GLU A 353 -23.50 6.53 26.06
CA GLU A 353 -23.87 7.01 24.73
C GLU A 353 -23.12 8.31 24.31
N LYS A 354 -22.45 8.96 25.26
CA LYS A 354 -21.62 10.16 25.04
C LYS A 354 -20.11 9.86 25.13
N TRP A 355 -19.71 8.61 25.31
CA TRP A 355 -18.30 8.25 25.40
C TRP A 355 -17.58 8.42 24.05
N ALA A 356 -16.32 8.04 23.95
CA ALA A 356 -15.44 8.32 22.80
C ALA A 356 -16.09 7.98 21.44
N GLU A 357 -16.84 6.90 21.34
CA GLU A 357 -17.55 6.50 20.11
C GLU A 357 -18.52 7.58 19.59
N ALA A 358 -19.18 8.34 20.47
CA ALA A 358 -20.07 9.42 20.04
C ALA A 358 -19.31 10.55 19.36
N ASN A 359 -18.08 10.86 19.79
CA ASN A 359 -17.22 11.84 19.13
C ASN A 359 -16.85 11.40 17.71
N SER A 360 -16.49 10.15 17.52
CA SER A 360 -16.14 9.57 16.23
C SER A 360 -17.32 9.59 15.27
N VAL A 361 -18.48 9.16 15.72
CA VAL A 361 -19.73 9.20 14.95
C VAL A 361 -20.08 10.64 14.57
N ASN A 362 -19.94 11.61 15.49
CA ASN A 362 -20.19 13.02 15.20
C ASN A 362 -19.25 13.57 14.14
N VAL A 363 -17.97 13.15 14.13
CA VAL A 363 -17.03 13.52 13.06
C VAL A 363 -17.50 12.98 11.71
N LEU A 364 -17.98 11.73 11.63
CA LEU A 364 -18.52 11.19 10.37
C LEU A 364 -19.73 11.98 9.87
N TYR A 365 -20.66 12.34 10.76
CA TYR A 365 -21.81 13.17 10.39
C TYR A 365 -21.39 14.57 9.93
N ASP A 366 -20.39 15.18 10.58
CA ASP A 366 -19.88 16.48 10.17
C ASP A 366 -19.17 16.43 8.82
N MET A 367 -18.42 15.37 8.54
CA MET A 367 -17.83 15.11 7.21
C MET A 367 -18.92 15.01 6.14
N LYS A 368 -19.98 14.23 6.39
CA LYS A 368 -21.11 14.08 5.47
C LYS A 368 -21.81 15.43 5.23
N LYS A 369 -22.13 16.17 6.30
CA LYS A 369 -22.75 17.49 6.23
C LYS A 369 -21.87 18.50 5.48
N SER A 370 -20.56 18.36 5.54
CA SER A 370 -19.59 19.20 4.83
C SER A 370 -19.47 18.87 3.35
N GLY A 371 -20.22 17.88 2.84
CA GLY A 371 -20.30 17.49 1.43
C GLY A 371 -19.30 16.43 1.01
N ILE A 372 -18.74 15.64 1.95
CA ILE A 372 -17.96 14.43 1.64
C ILE A 372 -18.97 13.29 1.52
N ASP A 373 -19.48 13.08 0.31
CA ASP A 373 -20.58 12.13 0.07
C ASP A 373 -20.13 10.67 0.05
N LYS A 374 -18.91 10.42 -0.40
CA LYS A 374 -18.28 9.09 -0.48
C LYS A 374 -16.96 9.12 0.25
N MET A 375 -16.59 8.03 0.87
CA MET A 375 -15.32 7.89 1.59
C MET A 375 -14.97 6.42 1.76
N TRP A 376 -13.68 6.09 1.66
CA TRP A 376 -13.15 4.86 2.19
C TRP A 376 -12.57 5.13 3.58
N LEU A 377 -13.07 4.43 4.57
CA LEU A 377 -12.58 4.47 5.94
C LEU A 377 -11.79 3.21 6.26
N GLY A 378 -10.55 3.38 6.69
CA GLY A 378 -9.69 2.31 7.18
C GLY A 378 -9.51 2.42 8.69
N LEU A 379 -9.76 1.34 9.41
CA LEU A 379 -9.32 1.17 10.79
C LEU A 379 -7.95 0.48 10.80
N ASP A 380 -7.05 0.94 11.65
CA ASP A 380 -5.71 0.39 11.78
C ASP A 380 -5.70 -1.04 12.35
N ASP A 381 -6.75 -1.40 13.09
CA ASP A 381 -6.95 -2.73 13.64
C ASP A 381 -8.46 -3.00 13.80
N TRP A 382 -8.91 -4.26 13.62
CA TRP A 382 -10.30 -4.66 13.86
C TRP A 382 -10.73 -4.49 15.31
N GLN A 383 -9.81 -4.45 16.26
CA GLN A 383 -10.10 -4.21 17.68
C GLN A 383 -10.71 -2.81 17.90
N GLU A 384 -10.39 -1.83 17.06
CA GLU A 384 -11.06 -0.53 17.07
C GLU A 384 -12.57 -0.68 16.80
N GLY A 385 -12.94 -1.57 15.88
CA GLY A 385 -14.33 -1.92 15.61
C GLY A 385 -15.02 -2.59 16.80
N PHE A 386 -14.30 -3.40 17.58
CA PHE A 386 -14.85 -4.00 18.82
C PHE A 386 -15.12 -2.95 19.89
N LEU A 387 -14.25 -1.95 20.01
CA LEU A 387 -14.43 -0.83 20.94
C LEU A 387 -15.59 0.10 20.52
N ASN A 388 -15.76 0.28 19.20
CA ASN A 388 -16.65 1.27 18.61
C ASN A 388 -17.54 0.66 17.50
N PRO A 389 -18.40 -0.32 17.81
CA PRO A 389 -19.22 -1.01 16.79
C PRO A 389 -20.24 -0.09 16.11
N LYS A 390 -20.69 0.97 16.80
CA LYS A 390 -21.58 1.98 16.25
C LYS A 390 -20.92 2.80 15.14
N LEU A 391 -19.62 3.08 15.26
CA LEU A 391 -18.83 3.75 14.20
C LEU A 391 -18.93 2.96 12.89
N VAL A 392 -18.74 1.64 12.94
CA VAL A 392 -18.84 0.76 11.78
C VAL A 392 -20.25 0.78 11.19
N SER A 393 -21.29 0.70 12.02
CA SER A 393 -22.69 0.71 11.56
C SER A 393 -23.10 2.06 10.97
N GLU A 394 -22.70 3.17 11.56
CA GLU A 394 -23.04 4.51 11.06
C GLU A 394 -22.29 4.85 9.77
N ALA A 395 -21.04 4.43 9.63
CA ALA A 395 -20.31 4.55 8.36
C ALA A 395 -21.06 3.85 7.20
N ASN A 396 -21.57 2.64 7.44
CA ASN A 396 -22.42 1.94 6.46
C ASN A 396 -23.70 2.71 6.11
N LYS A 397 -24.41 3.23 7.13
CA LYS A 397 -25.66 4.01 6.93
C LYS A 397 -25.42 5.29 6.13
N LEU A 398 -24.27 5.93 6.31
CA LEU A 398 -23.86 7.11 5.54
C LEU A 398 -23.46 6.79 4.11
N GLY A 399 -23.39 5.51 3.74
CA GLY A 399 -22.99 5.06 2.40
C GLY A 399 -21.47 4.98 2.19
N TYR A 400 -20.68 5.04 3.26
CA TYR A 400 -19.23 4.93 3.21
C TYR A 400 -18.75 3.48 3.13
N LEU A 401 -17.56 3.28 2.63
CA LEU A 401 -16.82 2.04 2.85
C LEU A 401 -16.12 2.11 4.20
N ILE A 402 -16.14 1.01 4.94
CA ILE A 402 -15.37 0.86 6.16
C ILE A 402 -14.73 -0.53 6.19
N GLY A 403 -13.43 -0.56 6.42
CA GLY A 403 -12.63 -1.78 6.48
C GLY A 403 -11.59 -1.72 7.57
N THR A 404 -10.99 -2.86 7.84
CA THR A 404 -9.88 -3.00 8.77
C THR A 404 -8.60 -3.38 8.04
N TYR A 405 -7.46 -2.97 8.60
CA TYR A 405 -6.14 -3.48 8.27
C TYR A 405 -6.02 -4.92 8.76
N ASP A 406 -5.39 -5.77 7.95
CA ASP A 406 -5.05 -7.16 8.28
C ASP A 406 -3.75 -7.56 7.59
N SER A 407 -3.02 -8.53 8.13
CA SER A 407 -1.78 -9.03 7.57
C SER A 407 -1.58 -10.51 7.87
N TYR A 408 -1.00 -11.22 6.90
CA TYR A 408 -0.60 -12.63 7.03
C TYR A 408 0.88 -12.81 6.71
N HIS A 409 1.65 -11.72 6.77
CA HIS A 409 3.07 -11.72 6.43
C HIS A 409 3.94 -12.35 7.52
N SER A 410 3.71 -11.96 8.78
CA SER A 410 4.51 -12.41 9.93
C SER A 410 3.66 -13.21 10.91
N ILE A 411 4.28 -14.21 11.52
CA ILE A 411 3.74 -14.94 12.66
C ILE A 411 4.72 -14.84 13.82
N HIS A 412 4.23 -14.50 15.01
CA HIS A 412 5.02 -14.46 16.23
C HIS A 412 4.90 -15.76 16.99
N LYS A 413 5.90 -16.02 17.85
CA LYS A 413 5.86 -17.17 18.73
C LYS A 413 4.67 -17.05 19.68
N PRO A 414 3.90 -18.13 19.87
CA PRO A 414 2.74 -18.12 20.75
C PRO A 414 3.09 -17.64 22.17
N GLY A 415 2.36 -16.65 22.68
CA GLY A 415 2.59 -16.00 23.96
C GLY A 415 3.60 -14.85 23.95
N GLU A 416 4.26 -14.58 22.80
CA GLU A 416 5.21 -13.49 22.61
C GLU A 416 4.76 -12.50 21.50
N GLU A 417 3.46 -12.48 21.20
CA GLU A 417 2.94 -11.68 20.11
C GLU A 417 2.99 -10.18 20.43
N LYS A 418 3.58 -9.40 19.51
CA LYS A 418 3.75 -7.95 19.64
C LYS A 418 2.56 -7.15 19.07
N TRP A 419 1.81 -7.76 18.14
CA TRP A 419 0.64 -7.16 17.50
C TRP A 419 -0.36 -8.22 17.06
N SER A 420 -1.61 -7.79 16.92
CA SER A 420 -2.79 -8.66 16.66
C SER A 420 -2.69 -9.48 15.39
N THR A 421 -2.18 -8.90 14.29
CA THR A 421 -2.08 -9.60 13.00
C THR A 421 -1.05 -10.72 12.99
N ALA A 422 -0.06 -10.69 13.89
CA ALA A 422 0.95 -11.75 14.03
C ALA A 422 0.54 -12.89 14.98
N LYS A 423 -0.66 -12.80 15.56
CA LYS A 423 -1.26 -13.82 16.43
C LYS A 423 -2.23 -14.68 15.63
N PHE A 424 -2.08 -16.00 15.73
CA PHE A 424 -2.92 -16.98 15.05
C PHE A 424 -3.54 -17.96 16.05
N SER A 425 -4.78 -18.38 15.79
CA SER A 425 -5.47 -19.37 16.62
C SER A 425 -4.79 -20.73 16.57
N ASP A 426 -4.29 -21.12 15.39
CA ASP A 426 -3.46 -22.29 15.22
C ASP A 426 -2.01 -22.00 15.60
N THR A 427 -1.64 -22.32 16.82
CA THR A 427 -0.28 -22.07 17.35
C THR A 427 0.79 -22.96 16.72
N SER A 428 0.41 -24.05 16.05
CA SER A 428 1.35 -24.96 15.38
C SER A 428 2.00 -24.35 14.13
N LEU A 429 1.38 -23.32 13.55
CA LEU A 429 1.87 -22.66 12.33
C LEU A 429 3.26 -22.04 12.52
N TYR A 430 3.61 -21.58 13.72
CA TYR A 430 4.91 -20.98 13.99
C TYR A 430 6.07 -21.94 13.70
N GLU A 431 5.91 -23.21 14.00
CA GLU A 431 6.95 -24.22 13.71
C GLU A 431 6.73 -24.87 12.33
N ASN A 432 5.50 -25.09 11.91
CA ASN A 432 5.18 -25.97 10.78
C ASN A 432 4.90 -25.25 9.47
N ALA A 433 4.71 -23.91 9.48
CA ALA A 433 4.25 -23.16 8.31
C ALA A 433 5.10 -21.94 7.97
N THR A 434 6.33 -21.88 8.46
CA THR A 434 7.19 -20.69 8.26
C THR A 434 8.27 -20.95 7.21
N VAL A 435 8.57 -19.90 6.44
CA VAL A 435 9.48 -19.93 5.29
C VAL A 435 10.92 -20.24 5.71
N THR A 436 11.57 -21.12 4.92
CA THR A 436 12.98 -21.51 5.08
C THR A 436 13.76 -21.10 3.83
N ASN A 437 14.90 -20.44 4.01
CA ASN A 437 15.78 -20.07 2.90
C ASN A 437 16.62 -21.25 2.37
N LYS A 438 17.45 -21.00 1.35
CA LYS A 438 18.34 -22.03 0.73
C LYS A 438 19.29 -22.67 1.74
N GLU A 439 19.74 -21.91 2.74
CA GLU A 439 20.68 -22.34 3.77
C GLU A 439 20.02 -23.12 4.92
N GLY A 440 18.70 -23.37 4.81
CA GLY A 440 17.92 -24.09 5.81
C GLY A 440 17.54 -23.25 7.05
N LYS A 441 17.69 -21.91 6.99
CA LYS A 441 17.33 -21.00 8.07
C LYS A 441 15.94 -20.44 7.89
N LYS A 442 15.21 -20.25 9.00
CA LYS A 442 13.92 -19.56 8.98
C LYS A 442 14.10 -18.10 8.62
N ILE A 443 13.24 -17.57 7.76
CA ILE A 443 13.22 -16.14 7.42
C ILE A 443 12.49 -15.39 8.53
N GLU A 444 13.11 -14.32 9.00
CA GLU A 444 12.53 -13.43 10.00
C GLU A 444 11.30 -12.69 9.46
N GLY A 445 10.37 -12.40 10.37
CA GLY A 445 9.23 -11.56 10.10
C GLY A 445 9.58 -10.06 10.07
N PHE A 446 8.57 -9.23 10.01
CA PHE A 446 8.74 -7.78 9.94
C PHE A 446 9.58 -7.23 11.11
N ASN A 447 10.52 -6.34 10.79
CA ASN A 447 11.49 -5.76 11.75
C ASN A 447 12.31 -6.79 12.55
N GLY A 448 12.58 -7.97 11.97
CA GLY A 448 13.34 -9.02 12.64
C GLY A 448 12.57 -9.71 13.78
N THR A 449 11.24 -9.53 13.84
CA THR A 449 10.40 -10.11 14.89
C THR A 449 9.56 -11.26 14.32
N GLY A 450 9.59 -12.40 15.02
CA GLY A 450 8.89 -13.60 14.59
C GLY A 450 9.48 -14.21 13.32
N ARG A 451 8.64 -14.85 12.53
CA ARG A 451 9.01 -15.56 11.29
C ARG A 451 8.06 -15.18 10.16
N LYS A 452 8.53 -15.28 8.92
CA LYS A 452 7.69 -15.11 7.74
C LYS A 452 6.79 -16.34 7.56
N LEU A 453 5.47 -16.12 7.50
CA LEU A 453 4.50 -17.18 7.27
C LEU A 453 4.48 -17.55 5.78
N ASN A 454 4.43 -18.84 5.46
CA ASN A 454 4.25 -19.30 4.09
C ASN A 454 2.81 -19.00 3.63
N PRO A 455 2.62 -18.19 2.58
CA PRO A 455 1.28 -17.79 2.13
C PRO A 455 0.37 -18.95 1.73
N THR A 456 0.93 -20.04 1.22
CA THR A 456 0.15 -21.22 0.77
C THR A 456 -0.50 -21.97 1.94
N LEU A 457 -0.03 -21.75 3.16
CA LEU A 457 -0.53 -22.38 4.39
C LEU A 457 -1.41 -21.46 5.24
N ALA A 458 -1.61 -20.21 4.83
CA ALA A 458 -2.33 -19.20 5.61
C ALA A 458 -3.87 -19.26 5.48
N MET A 459 -4.41 -19.84 4.42
CA MET A 459 -5.85 -19.77 4.11
C MET A 459 -6.78 -20.26 5.24
N PRO A 460 -6.50 -21.34 5.98
CA PRO A 460 -7.32 -21.73 7.12
C PRO A 460 -7.41 -20.63 8.19
N SER A 461 -6.30 -19.94 8.45
CA SER A 461 -6.25 -18.82 9.40
C SER A 461 -6.96 -17.57 8.88
N VAL A 462 -6.94 -17.31 7.57
CA VAL A 462 -7.74 -16.25 6.94
C VAL A 462 -9.24 -16.50 7.20
N LYS A 463 -9.69 -17.72 6.93
CA LYS A 463 -11.09 -18.13 7.15
C LYS A 463 -11.51 -18.00 8.60
N ASP A 464 -10.68 -18.46 9.52
CA ASP A 464 -10.94 -18.40 10.96
C ASP A 464 -11.02 -16.96 11.47
N ARG A 465 -10.00 -16.15 11.17
CA ARG A 465 -9.90 -14.75 11.62
C ARG A 465 -11.07 -13.91 11.11
N VAL A 466 -11.29 -13.90 9.80
CA VAL A 466 -12.32 -13.06 9.18
C VAL A 466 -13.71 -13.48 9.67
N SER A 467 -13.99 -14.78 9.73
CA SER A 467 -15.26 -15.29 10.24
C SER A 467 -15.45 -14.92 11.71
N SER A 468 -14.42 -15.02 12.54
CA SER A 468 -14.50 -14.68 13.97
C SER A 468 -14.78 -13.20 14.19
N ILE A 469 -14.15 -12.32 13.41
CA ILE A 469 -14.40 -10.87 13.45
C ILE A 469 -15.84 -10.57 13.04
N LEU A 470 -16.32 -11.10 11.92
CA LEU A 470 -17.66 -10.81 11.41
C LEU A 470 -18.79 -11.41 12.26
N LYS A 471 -18.55 -12.55 12.93
CA LYS A 471 -19.49 -13.15 13.88
C LYS A 471 -19.76 -12.28 15.11
N THR A 472 -18.91 -11.29 15.41
CA THR A 472 -19.18 -10.31 16.49
C THR A 472 -20.31 -9.35 16.16
N GLY A 473 -20.80 -9.34 14.91
CA GLY A 473 -21.83 -8.42 14.42
C GLY A 473 -21.30 -7.20 13.69
N LEU A 474 -19.97 -7.03 13.64
CA LEU A 474 -19.36 -5.95 12.84
C LEU A 474 -19.59 -6.18 11.35
N LYS A 475 -20.12 -5.16 10.68
CA LYS A 475 -20.43 -5.22 9.23
C LYS A 475 -19.42 -4.43 8.42
N PHE A 476 -18.15 -4.85 8.44
CA PHE A 476 -17.18 -4.33 7.48
C PHE A 476 -17.64 -4.65 6.05
N ASN A 477 -17.47 -3.69 5.14
CA ASN A 477 -17.75 -3.84 3.70
C ASN A 477 -16.50 -3.64 2.84
N SER A 478 -15.34 -3.42 3.48
CA SER A 478 -14.02 -3.36 2.89
C SER A 478 -13.00 -4.09 3.75
N TRP A 479 -11.87 -4.49 3.15
CA TRP A 479 -10.77 -5.15 3.85
C TRP A 479 -9.45 -4.71 3.21
N PHE A 480 -8.47 -4.35 4.03
CA PHE A 480 -7.14 -3.97 3.58
C PHE A 480 -6.12 -5.02 3.99
N LEU A 481 -5.46 -5.63 2.99
CA LEU A 481 -4.42 -6.63 3.22
C LEU A 481 -3.03 -6.02 3.03
N ASP A 482 -2.27 -6.04 4.10
CA ASP A 482 -0.88 -5.60 4.11
C ASP A 482 0.00 -6.57 3.32
N THR A 483 1.00 -6.05 2.62
CA THR A 483 2.01 -6.76 1.82
C THR A 483 1.52 -7.61 0.65
N ASP A 484 0.25 -7.95 0.54
CA ASP A 484 -0.23 -8.92 -0.44
C ASP A 484 -0.01 -8.50 -1.90
N ALA A 485 -0.02 -7.21 -2.19
CA ALA A 485 0.21 -6.67 -3.53
C ALA A 485 1.55 -5.92 -3.67
N THR A 486 2.54 -6.16 -2.82
CA THR A 486 3.85 -5.47 -2.88
C THR A 486 4.85 -6.10 -3.82
N GLY A 487 4.68 -7.36 -4.17
CA GLY A 487 5.70 -8.14 -4.89
C GLY A 487 6.88 -8.61 -4.03
N GLU A 488 6.86 -8.36 -2.72
CA GLU A 488 7.81 -8.93 -1.77
C GLU A 488 7.50 -10.40 -1.55
N VAL A 489 8.07 -11.25 -2.40
CA VAL A 489 7.87 -12.71 -2.40
C VAL A 489 9.19 -13.43 -2.24
N VAL A 490 9.13 -14.66 -1.75
CA VAL A 490 10.31 -15.49 -1.55
C VAL A 490 10.02 -16.93 -1.95
N ASP A 491 11.08 -17.64 -2.35
CA ASP A 491 11.05 -19.09 -2.47
C ASP A 491 11.19 -19.72 -1.08
N ASP A 492 10.36 -20.72 -0.77
CA ASP A 492 10.45 -21.49 0.47
C ASP A 492 11.09 -22.86 0.19
N TYR A 493 12.28 -23.06 0.72
CA TYR A 493 13.07 -24.30 0.58
C TYR A 493 12.78 -25.32 1.68
N SER A 494 11.71 -25.16 2.45
CA SER A 494 11.27 -26.16 3.42
C SER A 494 11.01 -27.50 2.73
N LYS A 495 11.55 -28.58 3.27
CA LYS A 495 11.27 -29.94 2.73
C LYS A 495 9.80 -30.35 2.88
N ALA A 496 9.11 -29.81 3.90
CA ALA A 496 7.72 -30.13 4.19
C ALA A 496 6.73 -29.40 3.27
N HIS A 497 7.09 -28.19 2.83
CA HIS A 497 6.21 -27.31 2.04
C HIS A 497 7.01 -26.42 1.08
N PRO A 498 7.80 -27.02 0.15
CA PRO A 498 8.55 -26.21 -0.82
C PRO A 498 7.59 -25.38 -1.64
N THR A 499 7.87 -24.06 -1.73
CA THR A 499 6.95 -23.11 -2.38
C THR A 499 7.73 -22.15 -3.25
N THR A 500 7.34 -22.02 -4.51
CA THR A 500 7.92 -21.08 -5.48
C THR A 500 7.27 -19.69 -5.33
N GLN A 501 7.93 -18.67 -5.84
CA GLN A 501 7.36 -17.31 -5.90
C GLN A 501 6.01 -17.27 -6.63
N ALA A 502 5.82 -18.09 -7.66
CA ALA A 502 4.56 -18.19 -8.37
C ALA A 502 3.42 -18.77 -7.49
N GLU A 503 3.72 -19.75 -6.66
CA GLU A 503 2.76 -20.32 -5.71
C GLU A 503 2.46 -19.35 -4.55
N ASP A 504 3.46 -18.59 -4.08
CA ASP A 504 3.28 -17.51 -3.12
C ASP A 504 2.27 -16.47 -3.66
N ILE A 505 2.51 -15.92 -4.85
CA ILE A 505 1.60 -14.96 -5.51
C ILE A 505 0.19 -15.54 -5.66
N LYS A 506 0.08 -16.77 -6.13
CA LYS A 506 -1.23 -17.43 -6.29
C LYS A 506 -2.00 -17.50 -4.97
N ALA A 507 -1.33 -17.87 -3.88
CA ALA A 507 -1.96 -17.93 -2.55
C ALA A 507 -2.44 -16.55 -2.05
N ARG A 508 -1.68 -15.49 -2.31
CA ARG A 508 -2.11 -14.11 -2.00
C ARG A 508 -3.35 -13.70 -2.81
N ILE A 509 -3.36 -13.99 -4.11
CA ILE A 509 -4.51 -13.73 -4.97
C ILE A 509 -5.74 -14.50 -4.47
N GLU A 510 -5.61 -15.77 -4.14
CA GLU A 510 -6.69 -16.63 -3.64
C GLU A 510 -7.32 -16.05 -2.36
N ARG A 511 -6.54 -15.53 -1.41
CA ARG A 511 -7.12 -14.93 -0.19
C ARG A 511 -7.79 -13.59 -0.44
N MET A 512 -7.26 -12.74 -1.33
CA MET A 512 -7.93 -11.51 -1.73
C MET A 512 -9.28 -11.81 -2.41
N GLU A 513 -9.30 -12.77 -3.32
CA GLU A 513 -10.53 -13.21 -3.99
C GLU A 513 -11.52 -13.90 -3.04
N TYR A 514 -11.02 -14.63 -2.03
CA TYR A 514 -11.87 -15.25 -1.01
C TYR A 514 -12.68 -14.19 -0.25
N LEU A 515 -12.06 -13.09 0.17
CA LEU A 515 -12.74 -11.98 0.84
C LEU A 515 -13.82 -11.34 -0.04
N GLN A 516 -13.53 -11.17 -1.31
CA GLN A 516 -14.49 -10.62 -2.28
C GLN A 516 -15.68 -11.56 -2.48
N LYS A 517 -15.41 -12.83 -2.77
CA LYS A 517 -16.43 -13.81 -3.17
C LYS A 517 -17.30 -14.27 -2.00
N GLN A 518 -16.72 -14.45 -0.79
CA GLN A 518 -17.44 -14.97 0.36
C GLN A 518 -18.14 -13.88 1.18
N PHE A 519 -17.57 -12.70 1.24
CA PHE A 519 -18.07 -11.63 2.13
C PHE A 519 -18.43 -10.35 1.39
N ASN A 520 -18.35 -10.33 0.06
CA ASN A 520 -18.65 -9.16 -0.77
C ASN A 520 -17.83 -7.91 -0.36
N MET A 521 -16.59 -8.12 0.09
CA MET A 521 -15.69 -7.05 0.53
C MET A 521 -15.12 -6.28 -0.66
N VAL A 522 -14.96 -4.98 -0.51
CA VAL A 522 -14.10 -4.18 -1.37
C VAL A 522 -12.68 -4.32 -0.84
N VAL A 523 -11.84 -5.04 -1.58
CA VAL A 523 -10.49 -5.39 -1.14
C VAL A 523 -9.47 -4.39 -1.67
N GLY A 524 -8.61 -3.91 -0.77
CA GLY A 524 -7.42 -3.15 -1.08
C GLY A 524 -6.18 -3.79 -0.46
N SER A 525 -5.01 -3.33 -0.88
CA SER A 525 -3.74 -3.83 -0.36
C SER A 525 -2.65 -2.76 -0.38
N GLU A 526 -1.59 -3.01 0.38
CA GLU A 526 -0.34 -2.30 0.23
C GLU A 526 0.31 -2.65 -1.11
N GLY A 527 0.99 -1.66 -1.73
CA GLY A 527 1.70 -1.79 -2.99
C GLY A 527 0.84 -1.49 -4.19
N GLY A 528 0.17 -2.49 -4.75
CA GLY A 528 -0.63 -2.38 -5.97
C GLY A 528 0.10 -2.89 -7.21
N ASN A 529 1.06 -3.79 -7.04
CA ASN A 529 1.76 -4.46 -8.13
C ASN A 529 0.76 -5.14 -9.10
N ASP A 530 1.06 -5.12 -10.38
CA ASP A 530 0.14 -5.49 -11.46
C ASP A 530 -0.36 -6.95 -11.41
N PHE A 531 0.36 -7.88 -10.78
CA PHE A 531 -0.14 -9.24 -10.58
C PHE A 531 -1.45 -9.28 -9.77
N ALA A 532 -1.65 -8.30 -8.88
CA ALA A 532 -2.83 -8.19 -8.03
C ALA A 532 -3.97 -7.36 -8.67
N SER A 533 -3.73 -6.73 -9.82
CA SER A 533 -4.63 -5.74 -10.42
C SER A 533 -6.07 -6.23 -10.64
N LYS A 534 -6.27 -7.53 -10.91
CA LYS A 534 -7.61 -8.13 -11.06
C LYS A 534 -8.32 -8.37 -9.73
N SER A 535 -7.56 -8.52 -8.65
CA SER A 535 -8.02 -8.99 -7.34
C SER A 535 -8.14 -7.88 -6.29
N ILE A 536 -7.78 -6.64 -6.63
CA ILE A 536 -7.94 -5.48 -5.75
C ILE A 536 -8.70 -4.36 -6.46
N ALA A 537 -9.44 -3.57 -5.70
CA ALA A 537 -10.09 -2.36 -6.21
C ALA A 537 -9.24 -1.10 -5.97
N PHE A 538 -8.44 -1.10 -4.91
CA PHE A 538 -7.57 0.00 -4.55
C PHE A 538 -6.26 -0.48 -3.91
N ALA A 539 -5.26 0.39 -3.87
CA ALA A 539 -3.96 0.12 -3.26
C ALA A 539 -3.33 1.39 -2.68
N HIS A 540 -2.53 1.21 -1.63
CA HIS A 540 -1.74 2.27 -1.01
C HIS A 540 -0.24 1.99 -1.16
N GLY A 541 0.53 2.96 -1.67
CA GLY A 541 1.98 2.86 -1.83
C GLY A 541 2.52 3.09 -3.24
N ILE A 542 1.68 3.06 -4.27
CA ILE A 542 2.11 3.34 -5.65
C ILE A 542 2.50 4.81 -5.85
N GLU A 543 1.76 5.75 -5.26
CA GLU A 543 1.99 7.18 -5.52
C GLU A 543 3.15 7.76 -4.71
N THR A 544 3.35 7.28 -3.52
CA THR A 544 4.54 7.56 -2.71
C THR A 544 4.83 6.34 -1.82
N PRO A 545 5.99 5.71 -1.97
CA PRO A 545 6.38 4.55 -1.17
C PRO A 545 6.86 4.95 0.23
N ALA A 546 7.10 3.96 1.08
CA ALA A 546 7.64 4.10 2.42
C ALA A 546 9.15 4.35 2.41
N PHE A 547 9.62 5.47 1.87
CA PHE A 547 11.05 5.75 1.73
C PHE A 547 11.76 6.23 3.01
N SER A 548 11.03 6.62 4.04
CA SER A 548 11.61 7.11 5.31
C SER A 548 12.52 6.10 6.01
N TRP A 549 12.31 4.82 5.78
CA TRP A 549 13.14 3.77 6.37
C TRP A 549 14.58 3.73 5.83
N MET A 550 14.80 4.31 4.66
CA MET A 550 16.12 4.41 4.02
C MET A 550 17.04 5.42 4.70
N ASP A 551 16.50 6.28 5.57
CA ASP A 551 17.22 7.39 6.19
C ASP A 551 17.04 7.40 7.71
N LYS A 552 18.15 7.34 8.44
CA LYS A 552 18.15 7.32 9.92
C LYS A 552 17.59 8.61 10.54
N ASP A 553 17.79 9.76 9.88
CA ASP A 553 17.23 11.03 10.36
C ASP A 553 15.72 11.04 10.29
N MET A 554 15.14 10.36 9.30
CA MET A 554 13.69 10.26 9.14
C MET A 554 13.09 9.19 10.05
N SER A 555 13.76 8.06 10.23
CA SER A 555 13.20 6.87 10.90
C SER A 555 13.57 6.72 12.37
N LYS A 556 14.74 7.19 12.81
CA LYS A 556 15.30 6.90 14.14
C LYS A 556 15.76 8.12 14.94
N ASN A 557 16.24 9.17 14.29
CA ASN A 557 16.80 10.35 14.96
C ASN A 557 15.67 11.30 15.39
N LYS A 558 15.21 11.16 16.62
CA LYS A 558 14.09 11.94 17.19
C LYS A 558 14.35 13.45 17.25
N ASP A 559 15.62 13.85 17.23
CA ASP A 559 16.04 15.26 17.31
C ASP A 559 16.14 15.89 15.91
N SER A 560 16.03 15.11 14.84
CA SER A 560 16.04 15.59 13.47
C SER A 560 14.72 16.27 13.09
N GLU A 561 14.80 17.40 12.39
CA GLU A 561 13.62 18.04 11.77
C GLU A 561 12.91 17.13 10.77
N TYR A 562 13.66 16.20 10.15
CA TYR A 562 13.15 15.20 9.19
C TYR A 562 12.49 13.99 9.86
N TYR A 563 12.55 13.87 11.18
CA TYR A 563 11.97 12.73 11.88
C TYR A 563 10.47 12.65 11.67
N VAL A 564 10.02 11.58 11.03
CA VAL A 564 8.61 11.41 10.60
C VAL A 564 7.61 11.25 11.75
N GLY A 565 8.10 10.98 12.98
CA GLY A 565 7.27 10.81 14.16
C GLY A 565 7.16 9.36 14.63
N ARG A 566 6.60 9.19 15.81
CA ARG A 566 6.34 7.87 16.41
C ARG A 566 5.08 7.25 15.79
N TYR A 567 5.11 5.95 15.58
CA TYR A 567 3.94 5.18 15.13
C TYR A 567 2.84 5.08 16.21
N TYR A 568 3.23 5.08 17.47
CA TYR A 568 2.30 4.90 18.59
C TYR A 568 1.81 6.23 19.15
N SER A 569 0.49 6.32 19.41
CA SER A 569 -0.14 7.43 20.13
C SER A 569 -0.59 6.97 21.52
N SER A 570 -0.12 7.66 22.55
CA SER A 570 -0.44 7.32 23.95
C SER A 570 -1.92 7.60 24.33
N ASN A 571 -2.59 8.46 23.58
CA ASN A 571 -3.98 8.87 23.83
C ASN A 571 -5.00 8.22 22.87
N GLY A 572 -4.55 7.28 22.04
CA GLY A 572 -5.41 6.55 21.10
C GLY A 572 -5.82 7.31 19.83
N GLY A 573 -5.44 8.58 19.70
CA GLY A 573 -5.68 9.37 18.49
C GLY A 573 -4.61 9.16 17.42
N VAL A 574 -4.59 10.03 16.41
CA VAL A 574 -3.65 9.94 15.28
C VAL A 574 -2.20 10.04 15.77
N ALA A 575 -1.39 9.05 15.44
CA ALA A 575 0.02 9.03 15.80
C ALA A 575 0.84 10.09 15.02
N GLU A 576 1.97 10.55 15.60
CA GLU A 576 2.85 11.54 14.99
C GLU A 576 3.32 11.16 13.58
N LEU A 577 3.58 9.88 13.34
CA LEU A 577 3.95 9.36 12.01
C LEU A 577 2.97 9.82 10.93
N PHE A 578 1.70 10.00 11.26
CA PHE A 578 0.64 10.34 10.32
C PHE A 578 0.18 11.79 10.39
N SER A 579 0.29 12.45 11.55
CA SER A 579 -0.22 13.82 11.77
C SER A 579 0.85 14.90 11.75
N LYS A 580 2.09 14.59 12.13
CA LYS A 580 3.19 15.55 12.15
C LYS A 580 3.65 15.89 10.75
N GLN A 581 3.61 17.15 10.37
CA GLN A 581 4.24 17.62 9.13
C GLN A 581 5.76 17.64 9.28
N VAL A 582 6.46 17.16 8.27
CA VAL A 582 7.93 17.12 8.21
C VAL A 582 8.44 17.64 6.88
N PRO A 583 9.59 18.34 6.86
CA PRO A 583 10.26 18.67 5.61
C PRO A 583 10.79 17.41 4.93
N ILE A 584 11.16 17.52 3.66
CA ILE A 584 11.77 16.42 2.90
C ILE A 584 13.13 16.85 2.37
N LYS A 585 14.12 15.96 2.41
CA LYS A 585 15.44 16.20 1.81
C LYS A 585 15.33 16.25 0.29
N ASP A 586 16.07 17.15 -0.37
CA ASP A 586 15.99 17.38 -1.82
C ASP A 586 16.18 16.10 -2.65
N LYS A 587 17.09 15.22 -2.25
CA LYS A 587 17.29 13.93 -2.93
C LYS A 587 16.03 13.06 -2.93
N TYR A 588 15.33 12.96 -1.82
CA TYR A 588 14.10 12.17 -1.73
C TYR A 588 12.91 12.84 -2.40
N LYS A 589 12.87 14.18 -2.35
CA LYS A 589 11.90 14.96 -3.13
C LYS A 589 12.05 14.60 -4.62
N LYS A 590 13.27 14.68 -5.17
CA LYS A 590 13.54 14.36 -6.57
C LYS A 590 13.20 12.92 -6.94
N LEU A 591 13.58 11.96 -6.10
CA LEU A 591 13.38 10.54 -6.37
C LEU A 591 11.89 10.11 -6.29
N PHE A 592 11.13 10.64 -5.33
CA PHE A 592 9.83 10.06 -4.97
C PHE A 592 8.62 10.96 -5.22
N ILE A 593 8.74 12.29 -5.15
CA ILE A 593 7.58 13.18 -5.21
C ILE A 593 7.65 14.30 -6.25
N ASP A 594 8.82 14.58 -6.83
CA ASP A 594 8.93 15.63 -7.84
C ASP A 594 8.25 15.18 -9.14
N THR A 595 7.19 15.91 -9.51
CA THR A 595 6.43 15.66 -10.73
C THR A 595 7.26 15.83 -12.00
N ALA A 596 8.36 16.58 -11.97
CA ALA A 596 9.26 16.71 -13.12
C ALA A 596 9.89 15.38 -13.57
N TYR A 597 10.07 14.44 -12.65
CA TYR A 597 10.65 13.12 -12.94
C TYR A 597 9.62 11.98 -12.88
N THR A 598 8.42 12.25 -12.42
CA THR A 598 7.32 11.28 -12.41
C THR A 598 6.60 11.27 -13.76
N ILE A 599 6.33 10.10 -14.27
CA ILE A 599 5.50 9.86 -15.46
C ILE A 599 4.40 8.87 -15.14
N PRO A 600 3.18 9.03 -15.68
CA PRO A 600 2.01 8.25 -15.27
C PRO A 600 1.95 6.87 -15.91
N LEU A 601 3.01 6.06 -15.82
CA LEU A 601 3.04 4.73 -16.43
C LEU A 601 1.96 3.84 -15.87
N TYR A 602 1.77 3.84 -14.55
CA TYR A 602 0.75 3.01 -13.89
C TYR A 602 -0.67 3.48 -14.26
N LYS A 603 -0.92 4.79 -14.19
CA LYS A 603 -2.24 5.36 -14.55
C LYS A 603 -2.59 5.18 -16.02
N LEU A 604 -1.63 5.28 -16.93
CA LEU A 604 -1.85 5.00 -18.36
C LEU A 604 -2.26 3.54 -18.63
N VAL A 605 -1.88 2.62 -17.75
CA VAL A 605 -2.28 1.20 -17.82
C VAL A 605 -3.55 0.94 -17.01
N TYR A 606 -3.62 1.41 -15.76
CA TYR A 606 -4.55 0.94 -14.73
C TYR A 606 -5.48 2.01 -14.13
N ASN A 607 -5.56 3.25 -14.67
CA ASN A 607 -6.45 4.27 -14.10
C ASN A 607 -7.90 3.76 -13.94
N ASP A 608 -8.39 3.03 -14.92
CA ASP A 608 -9.74 2.45 -14.98
C ASP A 608 -9.84 1.03 -14.37
N SER A 609 -8.83 0.60 -13.61
CA SER A 609 -8.74 -0.75 -13.04
C SER A 609 -8.42 -0.78 -11.55
N VAL A 610 -7.43 -0.02 -11.10
CA VAL A 610 -6.98 0.03 -9.70
C VAL A 610 -6.83 1.48 -9.24
N ILE A 611 -7.49 1.81 -8.16
CA ILE A 611 -7.38 3.12 -7.51
C ILE A 611 -6.14 3.12 -6.64
N THR A 612 -5.16 3.98 -6.92
CA THR A 612 -3.89 4.02 -6.20
C THR A 612 -3.69 5.32 -5.44
N SER A 613 -3.15 5.23 -4.23
CA SER A 613 -2.80 6.36 -3.38
C SER A 613 -1.41 6.19 -2.76
N TYR A 614 -1.09 7.05 -1.81
CA TYR A 614 0.18 7.06 -1.08
C TYR A 614 0.29 5.85 -0.15
N TRP A 615 1.51 5.46 0.19
CA TRP A 615 1.72 4.71 1.42
C TRP A 615 1.23 5.57 2.60
N TRP A 616 0.52 4.98 3.53
CA TRP A 616 -0.26 5.72 4.54
C TRP A 616 0.54 6.70 5.41
N GLY A 617 1.85 6.48 5.62
CA GLY A 617 2.73 7.42 6.32
C GLY A 617 3.00 8.73 5.57
N PHE A 618 2.68 8.80 4.26
CA PHE A 618 2.92 9.97 3.41
C PHE A 618 1.64 10.52 2.77
N GLY A 619 0.57 10.60 3.54
CA GLY A 619 -0.70 11.18 3.09
C GLY A 619 -0.58 12.64 2.61
N THR A 620 -1.66 13.18 2.08
CA THR A 620 -1.75 14.48 1.41
C THR A 620 -1.10 15.62 2.18
N LEU A 621 -1.29 15.67 3.52
CA LEU A 621 -0.85 16.78 4.38
C LEU A 621 0.53 16.56 5.02
N LYS A 622 1.19 15.42 4.80
CA LYS A 622 2.38 15.00 5.58
C LYS A 622 3.63 15.83 5.32
N ILE A 623 3.89 16.18 4.08
CA ILE A 623 5.16 16.81 3.70
C ILE A 623 5.00 18.32 3.67
N LYS A 624 5.73 18.99 4.58
CA LYS A 624 5.75 20.44 4.69
C LYS A 624 6.14 21.09 3.35
N ASP A 625 5.48 22.17 3.00
CA ASP A 625 5.69 22.97 1.77
C ASP A 625 5.36 22.24 0.45
N GLU A 626 4.95 20.96 0.50
CA GLU A 626 4.55 20.18 -0.69
C GLU A 626 3.03 19.94 -0.78
N VAL A 627 2.24 20.37 0.19
CA VAL A 627 0.78 20.09 0.23
C VAL A 627 0.09 20.58 -1.04
N LYS A 628 0.37 21.80 -1.51
CA LYS A 628 -0.21 22.32 -2.76
C LYS A 628 0.18 21.51 -3.98
N ASN A 629 1.45 21.14 -4.09
CA ASN A 629 1.94 20.29 -5.19
C ASN A 629 1.27 18.91 -5.15
N ARG A 630 1.08 18.32 -3.96
CA ARG A 630 0.38 17.05 -3.78
C ARG A 630 -1.07 17.15 -4.23
N MET A 631 -1.78 18.21 -3.85
CA MET A 631 -3.17 18.42 -4.25
C MET A 631 -3.34 18.61 -5.76
N LEU A 632 -2.40 19.31 -6.42
CA LEU A 632 -2.38 19.41 -7.88
C LEU A 632 -2.11 18.04 -8.53
N TYR A 633 -1.15 17.28 -8.00
CA TYR A 633 -0.81 15.94 -8.46
C TYR A 633 -2.01 14.99 -8.34
N GLU A 634 -2.74 15.04 -7.23
CA GLU A 634 -3.91 14.19 -6.98
C GLU A 634 -5.01 14.37 -8.03
N ILE A 635 -5.21 15.60 -8.52
CA ILE A 635 -6.16 15.86 -9.62
C ILE A 635 -5.55 15.48 -10.97
N LEU A 636 -4.31 15.89 -11.24
CA LEU A 636 -3.64 15.60 -12.50
C LEU A 636 -3.59 14.09 -12.79
N TYR A 637 -3.24 13.28 -11.79
CA TYR A 637 -3.06 11.82 -11.91
C TYR A 637 -4.26 11.00 -11.39
N ASN A 638 -5.35 11.66 -10.99
CA ASN A 638 -6.53 10.99 -10.42
C ASN A 638 -6.18 10.07 -9.23
N VAL A 639 -5.49 10.65 -8.26
CA VAL A 639 -5.06 9.97 -7.02
C VAL A 639 -5.98 10.39 -5.89
N PRO A 640 -6.63 9.48 -5.16
CA PRO A 640 -7.43 9.86 -4.00
C PRO A 640 -6.54 10.50 -2.93
N PRO A 641 -6.98 11.65 -2.37
CA PRO A 641 -6.37 12.19 -1.17
C PRO A 641 -6.37 11.15 -0.05
N LEU A 642 -5.31 11.10 0.74
CA LEU A 642 -5.20 10.22 1.89
C LEU A 642 -4.99 11.03 3.15
N TYR A 643 -5.89 10.86 4.11
CA TYR A 643 -5.89 11.58 5.38
C TYR A 643 -5.90 10.61 6.56
N HIS A 644 -5.36 11.07 7.69
CA HIS A 644 -5.49 10.43 9.00
C HIS A 644 -6.31 11.35 9.91
N ILE A 645 -7.44 10.86 10.39
CA ILE A 645 -8.45 11.69 11.07
C ILE A 645 -8.82 11.09 12.42
N ASP A 646 -8.84 11.96 13.40
CA ASP A 646 -9.60 11.88 14.63
C ASP A 646 -10.35 13.22 14.80
N LYS A 647 -11.03 13.44 15.91
CA LYS A 647 -11.74 14.70 16.20
C LYS A 647 -10.81 15.92 16.10
N ASN A 648 -9.57 15.81 16.59
CA ASN A 648 -8.63 16.91 16.64
C ASN A 648 -8.06 17.25 15.26
N GLU A 649 -7.62 16.25 14.52
CA GLU A 649 -7.09 16.42 13.15
C GLU A 649 -8.20 16.89 12.19
N TRP A 650 -9.44 16.42 12.37
CA TRP A 650 -10.57 16.91 11.61
C TRP A 650 -10.81 18.41 11.86
N ASN A 651 -10.95 18.81 13.12
CA ASN A 651 -11.18 20.20 13.48
C ASN A 651 -10.08 21.15 12.98
N LYS A 652 -8.82 20.68 13.04
CA LYS A 652 -7.65 21.44 12.58
C LYS A 652 -7.61 21.62 11.06
N ASN A 653 -7.98 20.60 10.28
CA ASN A 653 -7.74 20.54 8.85
C ASN A 653 -9.01 20.58 7.99
N LYS A 654 -10.19 20.68 8.60
CA LYS A 654 -11.50 20.58 7.95
C LYS A 654 -11.63 21.45 6.68
N GLU A 655 -11.27 22.72 6.76
CA GLU A 655 -11.46 23.65 5.63
C GLU A 655 -10.64 23.23 4.41
N VAL A 656 -9.37 22.88 4.61
CA VAL A 656 -8.45 22.45 3.56
C VAL A 656 -8.91 21.11 2.96
N ILE A 657 -9.27 20.15 3.82
CA ILE A 657 -9.76 18.82 3.40
C ILE A 657 -11.04 18.96 2.58
N VAL A 658 -12.03 19.71 3.06
CA VAL A 658 -13.33 19.87 2.38
C VAL A 658 -13.16 20.58 1.03
N LYS A 659 -12.40 21.68 0.99
CA LYS A 659 -12.15 22.44 -0.25
C LYS A 659 -11.53 21.54 -1.32
N HIS A 660 -10.46 20.83 -0.98
CA HIS A 660 -9.76 19.97 -1.92
C HIS A 660 -10.60 18.76 -2.33
N THR A 661 -11.18 18.07 -1.36
CA THR A 661 -11.96 16.86 -1.60
C THR A 661 -13.13 17.10 -2.52
N LYS A 662 -13.85 18.24 -2.40
CA LYS A 662 -14.95 18.57 -3.32
C LYS A 662 -14.49 18.65 -4.76
N THR A 663 -13.45 19.42 -5.05
CA THR A 663 -12.94 19.58 -6.43
C THR A 663 -12.40 18.26 -6.96
N TRP A 664 -11.61 17.55 -6.15
CA TRP A 664 -11.06 16.27 -6.55
C TRP A 664 -12.15 15.21 -6.78
N SER A 665 -13.14 15.10 -5.88
CA SER A 665 -14.23 14.11 -5.99
C SER A 665 -15.07 14.32 -7.25
N ASP A 666 -15.44 15.56 -7.58
CA ASP A 666 -16.23 15.87 -8.76
C ASP A 666 -15.48 15.53 -10.06
N PHE A 667 -14.17 15.73 -10.08
CA PHE A 667 -13.31 15.30 -11.16
C PHE A 667 -13.20 13.77 -11.20
N SER A 668 -12.83 13.15 -10.08
CA SER A 668 -12.53 11.71 -10.01
C SER A 668 -13.74 10.85 -10.31
N LYS A 669 -14.95 11.22 -9.90
CA LYS A 669 -16.19 10.51 -10.27
C LYS A 669 -16.33 10.31 -11.77
N LYS A 670 -15.83 11.24 -12.59
CA LYS A 670 -15.83 11.14 -14.04
C LYS A 670 -14.61 10.37 -14.57
N ALA A 671 -13.44 10.66 -14.03
CA ALA A 671 -12.17 10.14 -14.56
C ALA A 671 -11.91 8.67 -14.20
N ILE A 672 -12.47 8.17 -13.09
CA ILE A 672 -12.04 6.90 -12.49
C ILE A 672 -12.38 5.65 -13.30
N THR A 673 -13.43 5.70 -14.10
CA THR A 673 -13.83 4.61 -15.01
C THR A 673 -13.33 4.83 -16.44
N MET A 674 -12.59 5.91 -16.70
CA MET A 674 -12.00 6.21 -17.99
C MET A 674 -10.56 5.77 -18.06
N GLU A 675 -10.09 5.37 -19.23
CA GLU A 675 -8.66 5.25 -19.47
C GLU A 675 -7.98 6.63 -19.38
N MET A 676 -6.80 6.72 -18.78
CA MET A 676 -5.91 7.83 -19.05
C MET A 676 -5.36 7.67 -20.47
N THR A 677 -5.78 8.54 -21.37
CA THR A 677 -5.53 8.39 -22.81
C THR A 677 -4.31 9.16 -23.30
N ASP A 678 -3.88 10.18 -22.56
CA ASP A 678 -2.74 10.99 -22.95
C ASP A 678 -2.05 11.64 -21.75
N PHE A 679 -0.77 11.96 -21.95
CA PHE A 679 0.07 12.71 -21.01
C PHE A 679 1.10 13.53 -21.80
N GLU A 680 1.18 14.81 -21.50
CA GLU A 680 2.16 15.72 -22.12
C GLU A 680 2.87 16.60 -21.11
N ILE A 681 4.15 16.83 -21.35
CA ILE A 681 4.96 17.83 -20.65
C ILE A 681 5.00 19.08 -21.51
N LEU A 682 4.45 20.19 -21.00
CA LEU A 682 4.19 21.39 -21.75
C LEU A 682 5.25 22.49 -21.53
N SER A 683 6.19 22.30 -20.62
CA SER A 683 7.27 23.25 -20.34
C SER A 683 8.63 22.56 -20.31
N LYS A 684 9.67 23.33 -20.65
CA LYS A 684 11.07 22.82 -20.70
C LYS A 684 11.56 22.31 -19.34
N ASP A 685 11.15 22.97 -18.26
CA ASP A 685 11.47 22.60 -16.87
C ASP A 685 10.56 21.48 -16.32
N ARG A 686 9.66 20.96 -17.16
CA ARG A 686 8.70 19.90 -16.86
C ARG A 686 7.67 20.24 -15.74
N SER A 687 7.55 21.51 -15.38
CA SER A 687 6.65 21.98 -14.33
C SER A 687 5.21 22.17 -14.79
N VAL A 688 4.95 22.19 -16.11
CA VAL A 688 3.59 22.30 -16.65
C VAL A 688 3.26 21.00 -17.38
N GLN A 689 2.19 20.33 -16.94
CA GLN A 689 1.85 18.99 -17.42
C GLN A 689 0.37 18.88 -17.72
N MET A 690 0.04 18.01 -18.65
CA MET A 690 -1.33 17.72 -19.07
C MET A 690 -1.59 16.22 -19.02
N THR A 691 -2.76 15.84 -18.48
CA THR A 691 -3.32 14.50 -18.62
C THR A 691 -4.68 14.56 -19.28
N LYS A 692 -5.05 13.49 -19.96
CA LYS A 692 -6.35 13.33 -20.63
C LYS A 692 -6.98 12.01 -20.25
N TYR A 693 -8.27 12.06 -19.94
CA TYR A 693 -9.09 10.89 -19.60
C TYR A 693 -10.21 10.73 -20.62
N GLY A 694 -10.32 9.54 -21.20
CA GLY A 694 -11.26 9.31 -22.28
C GLY A 694 -11.06 10.29 -23.44
N LYS A 695 -12.15 10.79 -23.99
CA LYS A 695 -12.12 11.68 -25.18
C LYS A 695 -12.02 13.17 -24.84
N ASN A 696 -12.71 13.62 -23.78
CA ASN A 696 -13.00 15.05 -23.59
C ASN A 696 -12.48 15.63 -22.27
N LEU A 697 -12.18 14.80 -21.26
CA LEU A 697 -11.76 15.26 -19.95
C LEU A 697 -10.23 15.46 -19.93
N LYS A 698 -9.80 16.69 -19.62
CA LYS A 698 -8.41 17.09 -19.64
C LYS A 698 -8.08 17.86 -18.36
N VAL A 699 -6.88 17.66 -17.83
CA VAL A 699 -6.34 18.45 -16.71
C VAL A 699 -5.00 19.05 -17.16
N ILE A 700 -4.79 20.33 -16.92
CA ILE A 700 -3.51 21.01 -17.14
C ILE A 700 -3.08 21.59 -15.80
N ALA A 701 -1.95 21.15 -15.26
CA ALA A 701 -1.42 21.57 -13.97
C ALA A 701 -0.13 22.37 -14.14
N ASN A 702 -0.04 23.46 -13.42
CA ASN A 702 1.12 24.33 -13.32
C ASN A 702 1.75 24.21 -11.92
N PHE A 703 2.82 23.45 -11.81
CA PHE A 703 3.58 23.28 -10.57
C PHE A 703 4.62 24.40 -10.35
N SER A 704 4.77 25.33 -11.31
CA SER A 704 5.73 26.45 -11.20
C SER A 704 5.22 27.57 -10.29
N ASN A 705 6.12 28.49 -9.96
CA ASN A 705 5.79 29.70 -9.17
C ASN A 705 5.41 30.90 -10.05
N LYS A 706 5.09 30.69 -11.32
CA LYS A 706 4.73 31.73 -12.29
C LYS A 706 3.44 31.36 -13.01
N GLU A 707 2.67 32.37 -13.45
CA GLU A 707 1.56 32.16 -14.38
C GLU A 707 2.11 31.66 -15.73
N VAL A 708 1.42 30.74 -16.34
CA VAL A 708 1.78 30.16 -17.66
C VAL A 708 0.58 30.17 -18.60
N ASN A 709 0.86 30.14 -19.91
CA ASN A 709 -0.14 29.92 -20.94
C ASN A 709 0.05 28.55 -21.55
N ALA A 710 -0.98 27.73 -21.52
CA ALA A 710 -0.97 26.38 -22.10
C ALA A 710 -2.34 26.07 -22.71
N TYR A 711 -2.38 25.54 -23.93
CA TYR A 711 -3.61 25.24 -24.67
C TYR A 711 -4.61 26.43 -24.74
N GLY A 712 -4.10 27.68 -24.87
CA GLY A 712 -4.91 28.89 -24.88
C GLY A 712 -5.48 29.32 -23.53
N GLU A 713 -5.09 28.66 -22.45
CA GLU A 713 -5.55 28.96 -21.08
C GLU A 713 -4.44 29.59 -20.25
N LYS A 714 -4.80 30.64 -19.48
CA LYS A 714 -3.94 31.21 -18.45
C LYS A 714 -4.11 30.44 -17.15
N ILE A 715 -3.02 29.88 -16.64
CA ILE A 715 -2.99 29.06 -15.43
C ILE A 715 -2.03 29.70 -14.43
N ALA A 716 -2.60 30.16 -13.31
CA ALA A 716 -1.83 30.81 -12.24
C ALA A 716 -0.74 29.87 -11.66
N ALA A 717 0.21 30.46 -10.94
CA ALA A 717 1.22 29.69 -10.19
C ALA A 717 0.55 28.71 -9.24
N LYS A 718 1.09 27.49 -9.12
CA LYS A 718 0.54 26.43 -8.23
C LYS A 718 -0.96 26.21 -8.38
N SER A 719 -1.43 26.12 -9.63
CA SER A 719 -2.86 25.97 -9.97
C SER A 719 -3.04 25.01 -11.12
N LEU A 720 -4.26 24.60 -11.36
CA LEU A 720 -4.63 23.77 -12.51
C LEU A 720 -5.96 24.22 -13.11
N ILE A 721 -6.23 23.73 -14.30
CA ILE A 721 -7.53 23.81 -14.97
C ILE A 721 -8.01 22.44 -15.37
N ILE A 722 -9.28 22.13 -15.07
CA ILE A 722 -9.99 20.95 -15.53
C ILE A 722 -10.90 21.39 -16.68
N ILE A 723 -10.78 20.72 -17.82
CA ILE A 723 -11.56 20.98 -19.03
C ILE A 723 -12.38 19.73 -19.35
N ASP A 724 -13.70 19.88 -19.38
CA ASP A 724 -14.64 18.81 -19.73
C ASP A 724 -15.58 19.32 -20.84
N GLY A 725 -15.22 19.05 -22.08
CA GLY A 725 -15.88 19.64 -23.24
C GLY A 725 -15.81 21.17 -23.23
N LYS A 726 -16.93 21.84 -23.03
CA LYS A 726 -17.03 23.32 -22.90
C LYS A 726 -16.85 23.82 -21.46
N SER A 727 -16.97 22.95 -20.48
CA SER A 727 -16.82 23.32 -19.06
C SER A 727 -15.36 23.48 -18.67
N LYS A 728 -15.07 24.52 -17.91
CA LYS A 728 -13.72 24.83 -17.42
C LYS A 728 -13.77 25.16 -15.94
N ILE A 729 -13.00 24.46 -15.12
CA ILE A 729 -12.87 24.68 -13.68
C ILE A 729 -11.42 25.01 -13.38
N LYS A 730 -11.16 26.21 -12.87
CA LYS A 730 -9.85 26.62 -12.34
C LYS A 730 -9.77 26.26 -10.87
N TYR A 731 -8.67 25.68 -10.44
CA TYR A 731 -8.45 25.27 -9.05
C TYR A 731 -7.07 25.70 -8.57
N THR A 732 -7.04 26.31 -7.38
CA THR A 732 -5.84 26.65 -6.61
C THR A 732 -6.00 26.06 -5.21
N PRO A 733 -5.09 25.14 -4.80
CA PRO A 733 -5.11 24.54 -3.48
C PRO A 733 -5.03 25.53 -2.33
#